data_aa2df9c7b6485c7b001aef4cb863e2b8
#
_entry.id   aa2df9c7b6485c7b001aef4cb863e2b8
#
_cell.length_a   1.000
_cell.length_b   1.000
_cell.length_c   1.000
_cell.angle_alpha   90.00
_cell.angle_beta   90.00
_cell.angle_gamma   90.00
#
_symmetry.space_group_name_H-M   'P 1'
#
loop_
_entity.id
_entity.type
_entity.pdbx_description
1 polymer ?
#
loop_
_entity_poly.entity_id
_entity_poly.type
_entity_poly.pdbx_seq_one_letter_code
_entity_poly.pdbx_strand_id
1 'polypeptide(L)'
;MKEFRSADIRNFSIVGHGASGKTMLCEAMLACAGEITRMGSIEAKNTVSDYHHDEHERQISIHSSPLHLEWMNKKFNIIDTPGYLDFIGEAISSLAVVDMAVVLLHAVNGVEVGTEQVWSFASKNNIPKVLVVNGLDRDHTKFDDILNNTKDHFGKNVFPMQLPVNAGPGFNQIIDVLRSELITYNTDGSGKYTESDLPDEWKSRVEELHQELIEFVAESDDTLLEKFFEQGNLSEDEMRSGIHDAIQNQSFIPLFCTSASINVGVTRLMEFVSKYGSSPVDRGIVIAKSLKSDEEVSVNLDGDEPVVNVFKTISEAHVGDLSFFRVYSGSVNAGMDMLNTTRSKTERFGQMYLLNGKNRMSVNHLYAGDIGAVVKLKDTHTSNTLCSQKFQVIMDPVMLPNSNIHMGIIPKAKGDEEKLAIGLSTLHEEDPTFVYQVDPELHQTVISGQGELHLQVSIQRLQRRFGIEINTFKPRIPFRETIKGKGEAKYRHKKQSGGAGQFAEVWMRIEPKSRGEGVEFISSLVGQNVDRVFVPSVEKGVLSACEDGVLANYRVVDLKVDFYDGKQHPVDSKDIAFQIAGKGAFKEAFNNAQPCLLEPIMDVEVKVPEDFMGDVMGDASSRRGKIMGMDNEGSFQVIKAKIPQSELYHYSTAIRSLTGGRGLHSESFSHYEYLPKELQKRFVTESKNDDSE
;
A
#
# COMPACT_ATOMS: atom_id res chain seq x y z
N MET A 1 -1.29 -32.58 -15.25
CA MET A 1 -1.95 -31.30 -15.56
C MET A 1 -1.75 -31.00 -17.01
N LYS A 2 -2.75 -30.47 -17.69
CA LYS A 2 -2.63 -30.01 -19.08
C LYS A 2 -1.68 -28.81 -19.13
N GLU A 3 -0.79 -28.77 -20.11
CA GLU A 3 0.06 -27.62 -20.36
C GLU A 3 -0.72 -26.57 -21.13
N PHE A 4 -0.65 -25.31 -20.69
CA PHE A 4 -1.32 -24.19 -21.34
C PHE A 4 -0.29 -23.26 -21.97
N ARG A 5 -0.55 -22.80 -23.19
CA ARG A 5 0.22 -21.74 -23.84
C ARG A 5 -0.21 -20.38 -23.29
N SER A 6 0.65 -19.40 -23.37
CA SER A 6 0.37 -18.04 -22.89
C SER A 6 -0.94 -17.46 -23.42
N ALA A 7 -1.30 -17.73 -24.69
CA ALA A 7 -2.58 -17.33 -25.28
C ALA A 7 -3.82 -18.05 -24.68
N ASP A 8 -3.62 -19.15 -23.96
CA ASP A 8 -4.68 -19.92 -23.31
C ASP A 8 -4.79 -19.66 -21.81
N ILE A 9 -3.99 -18.74 -21.27
CA ILE A 9 -4.02 -18.31 -19.89
C ILE A 9 -4.86 -17.02 -19.78
N ARG A 10 -5.59 -16.87 -18.68
CA ARG A 10 -6.32 -15.66 -18.29
C ARG A 10 -5.94 -15.31 -16.87
N ASN A 11 -5.13 -14.28 -16.71
CA ASN A 11 -4.73 -13.75 -15.41
C ASN A 11 -5.58 -12.53 -15.08
N PHE A 12 -6.41 -12.61 -14.05
CA PHE A 12 -7.20 -11.46 -13.63
C PHE A 12 -7.37 -11.38 -12.12
N SER A 13 -7.47 -10.15 -11.62
CA SER A 13 -7.81 -9.87 -10.23
C SER A 13 -9.28 -9.49 -10.14
N ILE A 14 -9.95 -10.00 -9.11
CA ILE A 14 -11.30 -9.58 -8.75
C ILE A 14 -11.16 -8.48 -7.70
N VAL A 15 -11.51 -7.24 -8.09
CA VAL A 15 -11.33 -6.02 -7.28
C VAL A 15 -12.66 -5.27 -7.10
N GLY A 16 -12.70 -4.33 -6.18
CA GLY A 16 -13.89 -3.52 -5.88
C GLY A 16 -14.01 -3.23 -4.38
N HIS A 17 -15.02 -2.48 -3.99
CA HIS A 17 -15.25 -2.09 -2.59
C HIS A 17 -15.52 -3.28 -1.67
N GLY A 18 -15.41 -3.07 -0.34
CA GLY A 18 -15.80 -4.05 0.68
C GLY A 18 -17.25 -4.50 0.51
N ALA A 19 -17.53 -5.76 0.80
CA ALA A 19 -18.88 -6.35 0.69
C ALA A 19 -19.53 -6.35 -0.72
N SER A 20 -18.80 -6.06 -1.80
CA SER A 20 -19.30 -6.18 -3.18
C SER A 20 -19.48 -7.64 -3.64
N GLY A 21 -18.99 -8.63 -2.87
CA GLY A 21 -19.15 -10.05 -3.13
C GLY A 21 -18.04 -10.69 -3.95
N LYS A 22 -16.83 -10.14 -3.93
CA LYS A 22 -15.64 -10.65 -4.66
C LYS A 22 -15.34 -12.11 -4.35
N THR A 23 -15.18 -12.44 -3.08
CA THR A 23 -14.92 -13.80 -2.59
C THR A 23 -16.04 -14.77 -2.98
N MET A 24 -17.29 -14.33 -2.91
CA MET A 24 -18.43 -15.16 -3.35
C MET A 24 -18.44 -15.39 -4.86
N LEU A 25 -17.96 -14.42 -5.67
CA LEU A 25 -17.80 -14.60 -7.10
C LEU A 25 -16.69 -15.64 -7.40
N CYS A 26 -15.59 -15.60 -6.67
CA CYS A 26 -14.52 -16.61 -6.75
C CYS A 26 -15.07 -18.02 -6.41
N GLU A 27 -15.83 -18.15 -5.33
CA GLU A 27 -16.47 -19.40 -4.93
C GLU A 27 -17.39 -19.94 -6.04
N ALA A 28 -18.23 -19.08 -6.62
CA ALA A 28 -19.12 -19.44 -7.71
C ALA A 28 -18.35 -19.89 -8.96
N MET A 29 -17.26 -19.18 -9.34
CA MET A 29 -16.41 -19.58 -10.46
C MET A 29 -15.76 -20.96 -10.24
N LEU A 30 -15.21 -21.21 -9.04
CA LEU A 30 -14.62 -22.51 -8.67
C LEU A 30 -15.66 -23.63 -8.70
N ALA A 31 -16.88 -23.36 -8.24
CA ALA A 31 -17.97 -24.33 -8.29
C ALA A 31 -18.43 -24.63 -9.72
N CYS A 32 -18.56 -23.61 -10.58
CA CYS A 32 -18.88 -23.78 -11.99
C CYS A 32 -17.83 -24.61 -12.74
N ALA A 33 -16.56 -24.41 -12.42
CA ALA A 33 -15.44 -25.16 -12.99
C ALA A 33 -15.30 -26.60 -12.42
N GLY A 34 -15.99 -26.92 -11.33
CA GLY A 34 -15.91 -28.22 -10.65
C GLY A 34 -14.68 -28.38 -9.75
N GLU A 35 -13.94 -27.31 -9.47
CA GLU A 35 -12.80 -27.33 -8.54
C GLU A 35 -13.26 -27.53 -7.09
N ILE A 36 -14.47 -27.12 -6.75
CA ILE A 36 -15.16 -27.38 -5.49
C ILE A 36 -16.52 -27.99 -5.75
N THR A 37 -16.93 -28.90 -4.90
CA THR A 37 -18.23 -29.62 -5.02
C THR A 37 -19.40 -28.80 -4.54
N ARG A 38 -19.16 -27.82 -3.67
CA ARG A 38 -20.17 -26.93 -3.08
C ARG A 38 -19.52 -25.62 -2.71
N MET A 39 -20.19 -24.51 -3.02
CA MET A 39 -19.78 -23.17 -2.62
C MET A 39 -19.73 -23.04 -1.10
N GLY A 40 -18.67 -22.43 -0.59
CA GLY A 40 -18.57 -21.97 0.78
C GLY A 40 -19.34 -20.67 1.01
N SER A 41 -19.33 -20.17 2.22
CA SER A 41 -19.82 -18.82 2.55
C SER A 41 -18.93 -18.17 3.62
N ILE A 42 -18.93 -16.84 3.64
CA ILE A 42 -18.16 -16.04 4.60
C ILE A 42 -18.66 -16.33 6.03
N GLU A 43 -19.98 -16.43 6.23
CA GLU A 43 -20.61 -16.70 7.52
C GLU A 43 -20.25 -18.10 8.03
N ALA A 44 -20.19 -19.10 7.13
CA ALA A 44 -19.77 -20.46 7.47
C ALA A 44 -18.24 -20.61 7.62
N LYS A 45 -17.46 -19.56 7.30
CA LYS A 45 -15.98 -19.53 7.40
C LYS A 45 -15.30 -20.66 6.64
N ASN A 46 -15.84 -21.02 5.48
CA ASN A 46 -15.38 -22.16 4.68
C ASN A 46 -15.17 -21.83 3.21
N THR A 47 -15.02 -20.56 2.87
CA THR A 47 -14.59 -20.12 1.53
C THR A 47 -13.16 -20.53 1.25
N VAL A 48 -12.82 -20.72 -0.02
CA VAL A 48 -11.46 -21.13 -0.44
C VAL A 48 -10.46 -20.00 -0.24
N SER A 49 -10.85 -18.75 -0.53
CA SER A 49 -9.97 -17.58 -0.48
C SER A 49 -9.67 -17.12 0.95
N ASP A 50 -10.74 -16.97 1.77
CA ASP A 50 -10.60 -16.47 3.15
C ASP A 50 -10.38 -17.65 4.09
N TYR A 51 -9.16 -18.13 4.21
CA TYR A 51 -8.79 -19.28 5.03
C TYR A 51 -7.95 -18.95 6.25
N HIS A 52 -7.50 -17.71 6.39
CA HIS A 52 -6.73 -17.25 7.54
C HIS A 52 -7.65 -16.99 8.75
N HIS A 53 -7.11 -17.20 9.93
CA HIS A 53 -7.87 -17.05 11.18
C HIS A 53 -8.42 -15.63 11.40
N ASP A 54 -7.63 -14.61 11.06
CA ASP A 54 -8.00 -13.20 11.16
C ASP A 54 -9.15 -12.84 10.21
N GLU A 55 -9.20 -13.43 9.01
CA GLU A 55 -10.32 -13.32 8.06
C GLU A 55 -11.58 -13.99 8.60
N HIS A 56 -11.46 -15.21 9.13
CA HIS A 56 -12.57 -15.92 9.75
C HIS A 56 -13.16 -15.20 10.98
N GLU A 57 -12.29 -14.59 11.80
CA GLU A 57 -12.73 -13.87 13.00
C GLU A 57 -13.53 -12.62 12.63
N ARG A 58 -13.05 -11.88 11.62
CA ARG A 58 -13.62 -10.59 11.21
C ARG A 58 -14.66 -10.70 10.11
N GLN A 59 -14.74 -11.86 9.43
CA GLN A 59 -15.59 -12.10 8.27
C GLN A 59 -15.33 -11.10 7.12
N ILE A 60 -14.06 -10.76 6.89
CA ILE A 60 -13.59 -9.93 5.80
C ILE A 60 -12.30 -10.52 5.21
N SER A 61 -12.10 -10.33 3.92
CA SER A 61 -10.83 -10.64 3.27
C SER A 61 -9.76 -9.62 3.70
N ILE A 62 -8.59 -10.11 4.07
CA ILE A 62 -7.44 -9.33 4.50
C ILE A 62 -6.27 -9.52 3.54
N HIS A 63 -6.09 -10.73 3.03
CA HIS A 63 -5.07 -11.09 2.06
C HIS A 63 -5.64 -11.23 0.65
N SER A 64 -4.80 -11.00 -0.34
CA SER A 64 -5.08 -11.48 -1.69
C SER A 64 -4.80 -12.97 -1.77
N SER A 65 -5.73 -13.73 -2.35
CA SER A 65 -5.65 -15.18 -2.46
C SER A 65 -5.64 -15.62 -3.93
N PRO A 66 -4.51 -16.17 -4.43
CA PRO A 66 -4.47 -16.77 -5.74
C PRO A 66 -5.27 -18.05 -5.82
N LEU A 67 -6.03 -18.18 -6.91
CA LEU A 67 -6.87 -19.31 -7.24
C LEU A 67 -6.61 -19.71 -8.70
N HIS A 68 -6.85 -20.97 -9.03
CA HIS A 68 -6.77 -21.43 -10.41
C HIS A 68 -7.92 -22.36 -10.75
N LEU A 69 -8.34 -22.33 -12.00
CA LEU A 69 -9.34 -23.25 -12.55
C LEU A 69 -9.14 -23.43 -14.06
N GLU A 70 -9.73 -24.48 -14.61
CA GLU A 70 -9.80 -24.70 -16.05
C GLU A 70 -11.24 -24.45 -16.56
N TRP A 71 -11.39 -23.62 -17.60
CA TRP A 71 -12.68 -23.32 -18.22
C TRP A 71 -12.55 -23.19 -19.73
N MET A 72 -13.39 -23.91 -20.50
CA MET A 72 -13.41 -23.86 -21.97
C MET A 72 -12.00 -23.99 -22.60
N ASN A 73 -11.18 -24.93 -22.14
CA ASN A 73 -9.79 -25.11 -22.55
C ASN A 73 -8.84 -23.94 -22.28
N LYS A 74 -9.22 -22.98 -21.43
CA LYS A 74 -8.35 -21.93 -20.92
C LYS A 74 -8.05 -22.19 -19.44
N LYS A 75 -6.87 -21.74 -19.01
CA LYS A 75 -6.49 -21.70 -17.60
C LYS A 75 -6.77 -20.31 -17.05
N PHE A 76 -7.56 -20.23 -16.02
CA PHE A 76 -7.78 -19.00 -15.26
C PHE A 76 -6.89 -18.98 -14.02
N ASN A 77 -6.05 -17.96 -13.90
CA ASN A 77 -5.40 -17.61 -12.65
C ASN A 77 -6.14 -16.38 -12.11
N ILE A 78 -6.85 -16.56 -11.02
CA ILE A 78 -7.70 -15.56 -10.39
C ILE A 78 -7.02 -15.10 -9.11
N ILE A 79 -6.99 -13.79 -8.85
CA ILE A 79 -6.56 -13.29 -7.55
C ILE A 79 -7.76 -12.60 -6.88
N ASP A 80 -8.31 -13.24 -5.84
CA ASP A 80 -9.29 -12.62 -4.97
C ASP A 80 -8.62 -11.59 -4.07
N THR A 81 -9.19 -10.38 -3.97
CA THR A 81 -8.56 -9.27 -3.26
C THR A 81 -9.45 -8.71 -2.15
N PRO A 82 -8.86 -8.22 -1.05
CA PRO A 82 -9.61 -7.48 -0.05
C PRO A 82 -10.20 -6.20 -0.63
N GLY A 83 -11.35 -5.78 -0.12
CA GLY A 83 -12.05 -4.58 -0.59
C GLY A 83 -12.00 -3.40 0.39
N TYR A 84 -11.45 -3.60 1.59
CA TYR A 84 -11.23 -2.53 2.55
C TYR A 84 -9.96 -1.75 2.22
N LEU A 85 -10.04 -0.42 2.30
CA LEU A 85 -8.92 0.47 1.96
C LEU A 85 -7.70 0.27 2.87
N ASP A 86 -7.91 -0.25 4.04
CA ASP A 86 -6.84 -0.63 4.98
C ASP A 86 -5.91 -1.71 4.41
N PHE A 87 -6.37 -2.49 3.43
CA PHE A 87 -5.63 -3.54 2.75
C PHE A 87 -5.45 -3.27 1.25
N ILE A 88 -5.53 -2.02 0.83
CA ILE A 88 -5.45 -1.62 -0.59
C ILE A 88 -4.13 -2.07 -1.25
N GLY A 89 -3.04 -2.18 -0.49
CA GLY A 89 -1.76 -2.69 -0.96
C GLY A 89 -1.84 -4.07 -1.57
N GLU A 90 -2.67 -4.94 -1.03
CA GLU A 90 -2.94 -6.29 -1.55
C GLU A 90 -3.62 -6.25 -2.93
N ALA A 91 -4.61 -5.38 -3.10
CA ALA A 91 -5.29 -5.20 -4.39
C ALA A 91 -4.36 -4.61 -5.45
N ILE A 92 -3.54 -3.63 -5.09
CA ILE A 92 -2.55 -2.99 -5.97
C ILE A 92 -1.48 -4.00 -6.42
N SER A 93 -0.91 -4.77 -5.49
CA SER A 93 0.06 -5.82 -5.79
C SER A 93 -0.52 -6.87 -6.74
N SER A 94 -1.78 -7.24 -6.55
CA SER A 94 -2.49 -8.19 -7.40
C SER A 94 -2.73 -7.64 -8.81
N LEU A 95 -3.17 -6.38 -8.92
CA LEU A 95 -3.39 -5.71 -10.20
C LEU A 95 -2.10 -5.57 -11.02
N ALA A 96 -0.97 -5.37 -10.37
CA ALA A 96 0.33 -5.22 -11.05
C ALA A 96 0.76 -6.48 -11.82
N VAL A 97 0.27 -7.66 -11.44
CA VAL A 97 0.70 -8.95 -11.99
C VAL A 97 -0.37 -9.67 -12.82
N VAL A 98 -1.50 -9.04 -13.09
CA VAL A 98 -2.56 -9.63 -13.93
C VAL A 98 -2.67 -8.91 -15.27
N ASP A 99 -3.40 -9.50 -16.20
CA ASP A 99 -3.59 -8.97 -17.55
C ASP A 99 -4.95 -8.28 -17.72
N MET A 100 -5.85 -8.44 -16.73
CA MET A 100 -7.19 -7.84 -16.72
C MET A 100 -7.68 -7.65 -15.29
N ALA A 101 -8.53 -6.66 -15.06
CA ALA A 101 -9.25 -6.43 -13.81
C ALA A 101 -10.75 -6.73 -13.98
N VAL A 102 -11.30 -7.56 -13.12
CA VAL A 102 -12.76 -7.74 -12.97
C VAL A 102 -13.21 -6.89 -11.79
N VAL A 103 -13.86 -5.76 -12.09
CA VAL A 103 -14.23 -4.74 -11.10
C VAL A 103 -15.69 -4.93 -10.68
N LEU A 104 -15.91 -5.28 -9.42
CA LEU A 104 -17.24 -5.53 -8.87
C LEU A 104 -17.87 -4.25 -8.33
N LEU A 105 -19.12 -4.04 -8.77
CA LEU A 105 -20.04 -3.02 -8.28
C LEU A 105 -21.13 -3.70 -7.43
N HIS A 106 -21.48 -3.08 -6.31
CA HIS A 106 -22.58 -3.57 -5.48
C HIS A 106 -23.92 -3.18 -6.09
N ALA A 107 -24.85 -4.12 -6.26
CA ALA A 107 -26.14 -3.92 -6.96
C ALA A 107 -27.08 -2.88 -6.32
N VAL A 108 -26.82 -2.41 -5.11
CA VAL A 108 -27.60 -1.38 -4.43
C VAL A 108 -26.84 -0.06 -4.35
N ASN A 109 -25.52 -0.13 -4.06
CA ASN A 109 -24.72 1.07 -3.80
C ASN A 109 -24.05 1.64 -5.07
N GLY A 110 -23.90 0.83 -6.13
CA GLY A 110 -23.19 1.25 -7.35
C GLY A 110 -21.69 1.45 -7.14
N VAL A 111 -21.18 2.59 -7.61
CA VAL A 111 -19.76 2.94 -7.48
C VAL A 111 -19.46 3.44 -6.07
N GLU A 112 -18.53 2.80 -5.39
CA GLU A 112 -18.10 3.13 -4.04
C GLU A 112 -16.59 3.47 -4.02
N VAL A 113 -16.12 4.10 -2.95
CA VAL A 113 -14.74 4.62 -2.82
C VAL A 113 -13.65 3.60 -3.15
N GLY A 114 -13.77 2.38 -2.64
CA GLY A 114 -12.79 1.31 -2.93
C GLY A 114 -12.77 0.95 -4.42
N THR A 115 -13.92 1.02 -5.10
CA THR A 115 -14.03 0.82 -6.55
C THR A 115 -13.32 1.93 -7.32
N GLU A 116 -13.52 3.20 -6.94
CA GLU A 116 -12.85 4.36 -7.56
C GLU A 116 -11.32 4.26 -7.45
N GLN A 117 -10.80 3.80 -6.31
CA GLN A 117 -9.36 3.67 -6.09
C GLN A 117 -8.72 2.56 -6.94
N VAL A 118 -9.30 1.36 -6.95
CA VAL A 118 -8.77 0.26 -7.78
C VAL A 118 -8.92 0.57 -9.27
N TRP A 119 -9.99 1.26 -9.66
CA TRP A 119 -10.18 1.77 -11.01
C TRP A 119 -9.10 2.76 -11.42
N SER A 120 -8.81 3.75 -10.58
CA SER A 120 -7.75 4.73 -10.83
C SER A 120 -6.39 4.07 -11.02
N PHE A 121 -6.05 3.09 -10.17
CA PHE A 121 -4.82 2.32 -10.31
C PHE A 121 -4.79 1.52 -11.62
N ALA A 122 -5.85 0.79 -11.92
CA ALA A 122 -5.95 0.00 -13.15
C ALA A 122 -5.82 0.88 -14.41
N SER A 123 -6.44 2.08 -14.39
CA SER A 123 -6.38 3.03 -15.49
C SER A 123 -4.99 3.64 -15.68
N LYS A 124 -4.31 4.03 -14.59
CA LYS A 124 -2.93 4.55 -14.63
C LYS A 124 -1.94 3.53 -15.20
N ASN A 125 -2.20 2.24 -15.00
CA ASN A 125 -1.34 1.15 -15.47
C ASN A 125 -1.86 0.48 -16.75
N ASN A 126 -2.82 1.09 -17.43
CA ASN A 126 -3.41 0.59 -18.67
C ASN A 126 -3.93 -0.85 -18.60
N ILE A 127 -4.44 -1.27 -17.43
CA ILE A 127 -4.99 -2.61 -17.25
C ILE A 127 -6.40 -2.66 -17.82
N PRO A 128 -6.72 -3.54 -18.77
CA PRO A 128 -8.06 -3.77 -19.29
C PRO A 128 -9.06 -4.13 -18.18
N LYS A 129 -10.30 -3.66 -18.30
CA LYS A 129 -11.30 -3.78 -17.24
C LYS A 129 -12.59 -4.40 -17.75
N VAL A 130 -13.20 -5.23 -16.89
CA VAL A 130 -14.55 -5.76 -17.04
C VAL A 130 -15.33 -5.38 -15.79
N LEU A 131 -16.50 -4.78 -15.93
CA LEU A 131 -17.37 -4.41 -14.84
C LEU A 131 -18.40 -5.50 -14.57
N VAL A 132 -18.71 -5.73 -13.30
CA VAL A 132 -19.71 -6.72 -12.86
C VAL A 132 -20.59 -6.10 -11.78
N VAL A 133 -21.87 -5.92 -12.06
CA VAL A 133 -22.88 -5.60 -11.05
C VAL A 133 -23.29 -6.88 -10.36
N ASN A 134 -22.95 -7.03 -9.08
CA ASN A 134 -23.16 -8.23 -8.30
C ASN A 134 -24.15 -8.04 -7.15
N GLY A 135 -24.93 -9.09 -6.86
CA GLY A 135 -25.97 -9.05 -5.84
C GLY A 135 -27.31 -8.53 -6.37
N LEU A 136 -27.60 -8.80 -7.63
CA LEU A 136 -28.85 -8.42 -8.29
C LEU A 136 -30.11 -9.12 -7.74
N ASP A 137 -29.94 -10.11 -6.85
CA ASP A 137 -30.99 -10.77 -6.08
C ASP A 137 -31.44 -9.97 -4.84
N ARG A 138 -30.82 -8.85 -4.53
CA ARG A 138 -31.11 -8.02 -3.35
C ARG A 138 -32.32 -7.10 -3.58
N ASP A 139 -33.03 -6.80 -2.48
CA ASP A 139 -34.07 -5.79 -2.49
C ASP A 139 -33.55 -4.41 -2.88
N HIS A 140 -34.41 -3.60 -3.47
CA HIS A 140 -34.13 -2.21 -3.86
C HIS A 140 -33.06 -2.03 -4.96
N THR A 141 -32.75 -3.06 -5.70
CA THR A 141 -31.82 -2.98 -6.84
C THR A 141 -32.47 -2.23 -8.01
N LYS A 142 -31.77 -1.23 -8.53
CA LYS A 142 -32.18 -0.44 -9.72
C LYS A 142 -31.02 -0.42 -10.70
N PHE A 143 -31.03 -1.35 -11.63
CA PHE A 143 -29.92 -1.55 -12.56
C PHE A 143 -29.63 -0.32 -13.43
N ASP A 144 -30.66 0.32 -13.98
CA ASP A 144 -30.46 1.50 -14.85
C ASP A 144 -29.84 2.69 -14.09
N ASP A 145 -30.21 2.89 -12.81
CA ASP A 145 -29.58 3.91 -11.97
C ASP A 145 -28.09 3.61 -11.75
N ILE A 146 -27.74 2.34 -11.51
CA ILE A 146 -26.36 1.89 -11.34
C ILE A 146 -25.56 2.06 -12.64
N LEU A 147 -26.13 1.67 -13.78
CA LEU A 147 -25.48 1.82 -15.08
C LEU A 147 -25.18 3.28 -15.38
N ASN A 148 -26.15 4.19 -15.17
CA ASN A 148 -25.95 5.62 -15.37
C ASN A 148 -24.89 6.18 -14.41
N ASN A 149 -24.97 5.86 -13.12
CA ASN A 149 -23.96 6.25 -12.14
C ASN A 149 -22.56 5.74 -12.53
N THR A 150 -22.47 4.52 -13.06
CA THR A 150 -21.19 3.94 -13.51
C THR A 150 -20.65 4.69 -14.75
N LYS A 151 -21.53 5.05 -15.71
CA LYS A 151 -21.14 5.85 -16.88
C LYS A 151 -20.68 7.26 -16.49
N ASP A 152 -21.32 7.87 -15.49
CA ASP A 152 -20.94 9.20 -14.98
C ASP A 152 -19.57 9.21 -14.33
N HIS A 153 -19.20 8.12 -13.60
CA HIS A 153 -17.92 8.01 -12.92
C HIS A 153 -16.78 7.53 -13.82
N PHE A 154 -17.05 6.58 -14.71
CA PHE A 154 -16.01 5.83 -15.45
C PHE A 154 -16.00 6.11 -16.94
N GLY A 155 -17.00 6.83 -17.44
CA GLY A 155 -17.06 7.24 -18.84
C GLY A 155 -18.14 6.54 -19.65
N LYS A 156 -18.43 7.14 -20.81
CA LYS A 156 -19.50 6.68 -21.72
C LYS A 156 -19.17 5.36 -22.44
N ASN A 157 -17.92 4.96 -22.42
CA ASN A 157 -17.42 3.68 -22.98
C ASN A 157 -17.81 2.45 -22.13
N VAL A 158 -18.48 2.64 -20.99
CA VAL A 158 -19.12 1.56 -20.23
C VAL A 158 -20.37 1.09 -20.96
N PHE A 159 -20.39 -0.20 -21.33
CA PHE A 159 -21.48 -0.77 -22.11
C PHE A 159 -22.11 -1.99 -21.41
N PRO A 160 -23.47 -2.05 -21.29
CA PRO A 160 -24.15 -3.20 -20.70
C PRO A 160 -24.20 -4.37 -21.68
N MET A 161 -23.33 -5.37 -21.47
CA MET A 161 -23.37 -6.63 -22.22
C MET A 161 -24.58 -7.49 -21.83
N GLN A 162 -25.13 -7.24 -20.67
CA GLN A 162 -26.27 -7.96 -20.12
C GLN A 162 -27.26 -7.00 -19.44
N LEU A 163 -28.54 -7.38 -19.49
CA LEU A 163 -29.62 -6.67 -18.81
C LEU A 163 -30.35 -7.64 -17.87
N PRO A 164 -30.57 -7.31 -16.59
CA PRO A 164 -31.37 -8.14 -15.69
C PRO A 164 -32.85 -7.96 -15.99
N VAL A 165 -33.60 -9.07 -16.13
CA VAL A 165 -35.04 -9.03 -16.40
C VAL A 165 -35.83 -8.88 -15.10
N ASN A 166 -35.48 -9.68 -14.08
CA ASN A 166 -36.18 -9.76 -12.80
C ASN A 166 -35.25 -9.45 -11.62
N ALA A 167 -34.57 -8.29 -11.66
CA ALA A 167 -33.71 -7.85 -10.54
C ALA A 167 -34.50 -7.77 -9.22
N GLY A 168 -33.87 -8.19 -8.12
CA GLY A 168 -34.48 -8.31 -6.80
C GLY A 168 -34.65 -9.78 -6.37
N PRO A 169 -35.41 -10.03 -5.29
CA PRO A 169 -35.64 -11.38 -4.80
C PRO A 169 -36.20 -12.32 -5.88
N GLY A 170 -35.51 -13.46 -6.07
CA GLY A 170 -35.85 -14.40 -7.12
C GLY A 170 -35.20 -14.14 -8.47
N PHE A 171 -34.16 -13.27 -8.50
CA PHE A 171 -33.37 -12.98 -9.70
C PHE A 171 -32.78 -14.26 -10.31
N ASN A 172 -33.14 -14.54 -11.57
CA ASN A 172 -32.63 -15.67 -12.31
C ASN A 172 -32.67 -15.50 -13.84
N GLN A 173 -33.10 -14.31 -14.34
CA GLN A 173 -33.21 -14.07 -15.77
C GLN A 173 -32.35 -12.89 -16.21
N ILE A 174 -31.55 -13.11 -17.25
CA ILE A 174 -30.63 -12.14 -17.84
C ILE A 174 -30.78 -12.15 -19.35
N ILE A 175 -30.85 -11.00 -19.98
CA ILE A 175 -30.74 -10.86 -21.43
C ILE A 175 -29.26 -10.67 -21.81
N ASP A 176 -28.78 -11.47 -22.75
CA ASP A 176 -27.47 -11.31 -23.40
C ASP A 176 -27.63 -10.43 -24.64
N VAL A 177 -27.06 -9.21 -24.59
CA VAL A 177 -27.18 -8.22 -25.67
C VAL A 177 -26.40 -8.69 -26.92
N LEU A 178 -25.23 -9.31 -26.73
CA LEU A 178 -24.39 -9.78 -27.86
C LEU A 178 -25.10 -10.86 -28.70
N ARG A 179 -25.81 -11.77 -28.03
CA ARG A 179 -26.51 -12.89 -28.70
C ARG A 179 -27.98 -12.64 -28.96
N SER A 180 -28.52 -11.57 -28.39
CA SER A 180 -29.95 -11.24 -28.46
C SER A 180 -30.86 -12.37 -27.98
N GLU A 181 -30.52 -12.96 -26.82
CA GLU A 181 -31.24 -14.09 -26.24
C GLU A 181 -31.55 -13.90 -24.74
N LEU A 182 -32.61 -14.55 -24.25
CA LEU A 182 -32.95 -14.62 -22.84
C LEU A 182 -32.32 -15.87 -22.20
N ILE A 183 -31.57 -15.65 -21.14
CA ILE A 183 -30.92 -16.69 -20.32
C ILE A 183 -31.72 -16.84 -19.04
N THR A 184 -32.21 -18.05 -18.75
CA THR A 184 -32.88 -18.37 -17.49
C THR A 184 -32.05 -19.36 -16.71
N TYR A 185 -31.56 -18.95 -15.56
CA TYR A 185 -30.75 -19.77 -14.66
C TYR A 185 -31.59 -20.65 -13.75
N ASN A 186 -31.08 -21.85 -13.45
CA ASN A 186 -31.67 -22.71 -12.45
C ASN A 186 -31.48 -22.09 -11.05
N THR A 187 -32.48 -22.26 -10.19
CA THR A 187 -32.46 -21.74 -8.82
C THR A 187 -31.80 -22.68 -7.80
N ASP A 188 -31.14 -23.74 -8.29
CA ASP A 188 -30.46 -24.74 -7.48
C ASP A 188 -29.01 -24.39 -7.10
N GLY A 189 -28.53 -23.21 -7.52
CA GLY A 189 -27.15 -22.75 -7.30
C GLY A 189 -26.11 -23.44 -8.19
N SER A 190 -26.53 -24.25 -9.18
CA SER A 190 -25.61 -24.97 -10.07
C SER A 190 -24.93 -24.09 -11.12
N GLY A 191 -25.41 -22.88 -11.34
CA GLY A 191 -24.99 -21.99 -12.42
C GLY A 191 -25.40 -22.46 -13.82
N LYS A 192 -26.23 -23.52 -13.92
CA LYS A 192 -26.79 -24.01 -15.18
C LYS A 192 -27.94 -23.14 -15.65
N TYR A 193 -28.07 -22.98 -16.95
CA TYR A 193 -29.09 -22.13 -17.55
C TYR A 193 -29.69 -22.77 -18.81
N THR A 194 -30.78 -22.18 -19.28
CA THR A 194 -31.43 -22.45 -20.57
C THR A 194 -31.48 -21.13 -21.36
N GLU A 195 -31.33 -21.23 -22.66
CA GLU A 195 -31.46 -20.12 -23.61
C GLU A 195 -32.82 -20.17 -24.29
N SER A 196 -33.41 -19.00 -24.53
CA SER A 196 -34.67 -18.86 -25.23
C SER A 196 -34.74 -17.52 -25.97
N ASP A 197 -35.71 -17.38 -26.88
CA ASP A 197 -35.92 -16.14 -27.62
C ASP A 197 -36.28 -14.97 -26.69
N LEU A 198 -35.95 -13.75 -27.14
CA LEU A 198 -36.26 -12.53 -26.41
C LEU A 198 -37.78 -12.33 -26.26
N PRO A 199 -38.25 -11.94 -25.07
CA PRO A 199 -39.62 -11.46 -24.90
C PRO A 199 -39.87 -10.19 -25.75
N ASP A 200 -41.08 -10.05 -26.30
CA ASP A 200 -41.41 -8.95 -27.22
C ASP A 200 -41.15 -7.57 -26.63
N GLU A 201 -41.35 -7.40 -25.33
CA GLU A 201 -41.10 -6.15 -24.59
C GLU A 201 -39.67 -5.69 -24.56
N TRP A 202 -38.70 -6.61 -24.75
CA TRP A 202 -37.26 -6.32 -24.73
C TRP A 202 -36.63 -6.18 -26.10
N LYS A 203 -37.28 -6.63 -27.17
CA LYS A 203 -36.72 -6.67 -28.53
C LYS A 203 -36.19 -5.32 -28.99
N SER A 204 -36.99 -4.26 -28.88
CA SER A 204 -36.58 -2.91 -29.32
C SER A 204 -35.37 -2.38 -28.58
N ARG A 205 -35.34 -2.54 -27.24
CA ARG A 205 -34.19 -2.11 -26.41
C ARG A 205 -32.92 -2.90 -26.73
N VAL A 206 -33.05 -4.21 -26.94
CA VAL A 206 -31.91 -5.06 -27.26
C VAL A 206 -31.37 -4.81 -28.66
N GLU A 207 -32.25 -4.57 -29.65
CA GLU A 207 -31.86 -4.21 -31.00
C GLU A 207 -31.08 -2.89 -31.02
N GLU A 208 -31.54 -1.87 -30.29
CA GLU A 208 -30.82 -0.59 -30.14
C GLU A 208 -29.44 -0.79 -29.52
N LEU A 209 -29.33 -1.53 -28.41
CA LEU A 209 -28.05 -1.82 -27.76
C LEU A 209 -27.13 -2.70 -28.61
N HIS A 210 -27.71 -3.69 -29.33
CA HIS A 210 -26.92 -4.54 -30.22
C HIS A 210 -26.30 -3.72 -31.36
N GLN A 211 -27.07 -2.79 -31.93
CA GLN A 211 -26.55 -1.87 -32.94
C GLN A 211 -25.46 -0.95 -32.37
N GLU A 212 -25.67 -0.38 -31.17
CA GLU A 212 -24.67 0.42 -30.45
C GLU A 212 -23.38 -0.41 -30.20
N LEU A 213 -23.52 -1.70 -29.85
CA LEU A 213 -22.36 -2.58 -29.67
C LEU A 213 -21.56 -2.77 -30.97
N ILE A 214 -22.24 -2.99 -32.11
CA ILE A 214 -21.57 -3.13 -33.40
C ILE A 214 -20.84 -1.83 -33.75
N GLU A 215 -21.43 -0.66 -33.50
CA GLU A 215 -20.79 0.64 -33.71
C GLU A 215 -19.53 0.80 -32.84
N PHE A 216 -19.60 0.50 -31.54
CA PHE A 216 -18.43 0.51 -30.64
C PHE A 216 -17.30 -0.39 -31.14
N VAL A 217 -17.66 -1.59 -31.61
CA VAL A 217 -16.67 -2.54 -32.14
C VAL A 217 -16.09 -2.04 -33.46
N ALA A 218 -16.91 -1.52 -34.36
CA ALA A 218 -16.45 -0.98 -35.62
C ALA A 218 -15.49 0.21 -35.45
N GLU A 219 -15.75 1.10 -34.47
CA GLU A 219 -14.89 2.24 -34.14
C GLU A 219 -13.51 1.84 -33.59
N SER A 220 -13.31 0.58 -33.17
CA SER A 220 -12.04 0.13 -32.61
C SER A 220 -10.93 -0.08 -33.64
N ASP A 221 -11.27 -0.25 -34.95
CA ASP A 221 -10.33 -0.51 -36.04
C ASP A 221 -10.86 0.08 -37.34
N ASP A 222 -10.02 0.82 -38.07
CA ASP A 222 -10.40 1.48 -39.32
C ASP A 222 -10.94 0.50 -40.40
N THR A 223 -10.43 -0.73 -40.43
CA THR A 223 -10.87 -1.75 -41.39
C THR A 223 -12.25 -2.32 -41.05
N LEU A 224 -12.55 -2.45 -39.76
CA LEU A 224 -13.88 -2.83 -39.30
C LEU A 224 -14.90 -1.70 -39.51
N LEU A 225 -14.48 -0.46 -39.36
CA LEU A 225 -15.32 0.71 -39.61
C LEU A 225 -15.69 0.84 -41.08
N GLU A 226 -14.75 0.66 -42.02
CA GLU A 226 -15.01 0.65 -43.46
C GLU A 226 -16.02 -0.46 -43.85
N LYS A 227 -15.83 -1.67 -43.32
CA LYS A 227 -16.74 -2.79 -43.57
C LYS A 227 -18.12 -2.54 -43.03
N PHE A 228 -18.22 -1.98 -41.81
CA PHE A 228 -19.51 -1.63 -41.22
C PHE A 228 -20.27 -0.61 -42.06
N PHE A 229 -19.59 0.41 -42.61
CA PHE A 229 -20.23 1.37 -43.51
C PHE A 229 -20.66 0.76 -44.87
N GLU A 230 -19.93 -0.24 -45.36
CA GLU A 230 -20.26 -0.91 -46.64
C GLU A 230 -21.38 -1.95 -46.48
N GLN A 231 -21.38 -2.73 -45.39
CA GLN A 231 -22.22 -3.92 -45.23
C GLN A 231 -23.31 -3.78 -44.15
N GLY A 232 -23.20 -2.77 -43.27
CA GLY A 232 -24.12 -2.53 -42.15
C GLY A 232 -24.04 -3.54 -41.02
N ASN A 233 -23.11 -4.51 -41.08
CA ASN A 233 -22.91 -5.55 -40.06
C ASN A 233 -21.48 -6.11 -40.13
N LEU A 234 -21.05 -6.78 -39.03
CA LEU A 234 -19.78 -7.48 -38.89
C LEU A 234 -20.03 -8.99 -38.71
N SER A 235 -19.10 -9.82 -39.23
CA SER A 235 -19.14 -11.26 -38.95
C SER A 235 -18.81 -11.60 -37.51
N GLU A 236 -19.16 -12.81 -37.05
CA GLU A 236 -18.86 -13.26 -35.67
C GLU A 236 -17.36 -13.21 -35.35
N ASP A 237 -16.49 -13.55 -36.29
CA ASP A 237 -15.02 -13.50 -36.07
C ASP A 237 -14.53 -12.05 -35.96
N GLU A 238 -15.06 -11.13 -36.77
CA GLU A 238 -14.77 -9.71 -36.72
C GLU A 238 -15.30 -9.08 -35.42
N MET A 239 -16.53 -9.40 -35.01
CA MET A 239 -17.07 -8.99 -33.71
C MET A 239 -16.20 -9.49 -32.56
N ARG A 240 -15.74 -10.74 -32.66
CA ARG A 240 -14.89 -11.32 -31.64
C ARG A 240 -13.53 -10.60 -31.52
N SER A 241 -12.87 -10.38 -32.65
CA SER A 241 -11.58 -9.66 -32.67
C SER A 241 -11.78 -8.22 -32.21
N GLY A 242 -12.77 -7.51 -32.76
CA GLY A 242 -13.02 -6.12 -32.42
C GLY A 242 -13.42 -5.89 -30.95
N ILE A 243 -14.24 -6.75 -30.33
CA ILE A 243 -14.52 -6.69 -28.89
C ILE A 243 -13.23 -6.87 -28.09
N HIS A 244 -12.40 -7.86 -28.45
CA HIS A 244 -11.14 -8.09 -27.79
C HIS A 244 -10.22 -6.86 -27.86
N ASP A 245 -10.02 -6.32 -29.06
CA ASP A 245 -9.16 -5.16 -29.30
C ASP A 245 -9.68 -3.90 -28.60
N ALA A 246 -11.00 -3.67 -28.61
CA ALA A 246 -11.64 -2.57 -27.92
C ALA A 246 -11.48 -2.64 -26.38
N ILE A 247 -11.49 -3.86 -25.81
CA ILE A 247 -11.17 -4.08 -24.39
C ILE A 247 -9.70 -3.77 -24.12
N GLN A 248 -8.77 -4.24 -24.95
CA GLN A 248 -7.33 -3.97 -24.78
C GLN A 248 -7.02 -2.46 -24.85
N ASN A 249 -7.62 -1.75 -25.78
CA ASN A 249 -7.47 -0.30 -25.96
C ASN A 249 -8.28 0.52 -24.94
N GLN A 250 -9.11 -0.14 -24.10
CA GLN A 250 -10.01 0.48 -23.14
C GLN A 250 -11.01 1.47 -23.75
N SER A 251 -11.24 1.42 -25.06
CA SER A 251 -12.30 2.15 -25.74
C SER A 251 -13.69 1.58 -25.46
N PHE A 252 -13.74 0.33 -25.00
CA PHE A 252 -14.94 -0.39 -24.64
C PHE A 252 -14.78 -1.10 -23.29
N ILE A 253 -15.70 -0.89 -22.37
CA ILE A 253 -15.67 -1.48 -21.05
C ILE A 253 -16.98 -2.26 -20.81
N PRO A 254 -16.96 -3.60 -20.94
CA PRO A 254 -18.15 -4.41 -20.81
C PRO A 254 -18.63 -4.51 -19.36
N LEU A 255 -19.95 -4.42 -19.17
CA LEU A 255 -20.63 -4.55 -17.89
C LEU A 255 -21.54 -5.76 -17.88
N PHE A 256 -21.39 -6.60 -16.86
CA PHE A 256 -22.13 -7.86 -16.66
C PHE A 256 -23.05 -7.81 -15.44
N CYS A 257 -24.03 -8.72 -15.43
CA CYS A 257 -25.04 -8.88 -14.41
C CYS A 257 -24.85 -10.20 -13.66
N THR A 258 -24.66 -10.17 -12.33
CA THR A 258 -24.49 -11.38 -11.53
C THR A 258 -25.19 -11.32 -10.18
N SER A 259 -25.46 -12.49 -9.64
CA SER A 259 -25.63 -12.73 -8.21
C SER A 259 -24.79 -13.95 -7.84
N ALA A 260 -23.59 -13.69 -7.32
CA ALA A 260 -22.63 -14.74 -6.96
C ALA A 260 -23.15 -15.67 -5.85
N SER A 261 -23.93 -15.13 -4.90
CA SER A 261 -24.50 -15.91 -3.78
C SER A 261 -25.42 -17.04 -4.21
N ILE A 262 -26.15 -16.86 -5.31
CA ILE A 262 -27.07 -17.84 -5.90
C ILE A 262 -26.59 -18.41 -7.23
N ASN A 263 -25.34 -18.07 -7.62
CA ASN A 263 -24.66 -18.53 -8.82
C ASN A 263 -25.43 -18.22 -10.14
N VAL A 264 -25.95 -16.99 -10.25
CA VAL A 264 -26.62 -16.49 -11.46
C VAL A 264 -25.68 -15.52 -12.20
N GLY A 265 -25.56 -15.66 -13.53
CA GLY A 265 -24.74 -14.82 -14.39
C GLY A 265 -23.26 -15.22 -14.46
N VAL A 266 -22.77 -16.04 -13.53
CA VAL A 266 -21.33 -16.36 -13.38
C VAL A 266 -20.78 -17.15 -14.55
N THR A 267 -21.47 -18.19 -15.02
CA THR A 267 -21.05 -19.01 -16.18
C THR A 267 -20.89 -18.19 -17.45
N ARG A 268 -21.80 -17.25 -17.72
CA ARG A 268 -21.70 -16.36 -18.88
C ARG A 268 -20.56 -15.36 -18.77
N LEU A 269 -20.29 -14.84 -17.56
CA LEU A 269 -19.09 -14.01 -17.31
C LEU A 269 -17.82 -14.83 -17.59
N MET A 270 -17.74 -16.07 -17.12
CA MET A 270 -16.59 -16.95 -17.37
C MET A 270 -16.42 -17.27 -18.85
N GLU A 271 -17.51 -17.50 -19.60
CA GLU A 271 -17.47 -17.69 -21.06
C GLU A 271 -16.95 -16.46 -21.78
N PHE A 272 -17.39 -15.28 -21.37
CA PHE A 272 -16.92 -14.02 -21.94
C PHE A 272 -15.41 -13.83 -21.66
N VAL A 273 -14.96 -13.97 -20.44
CA VAL A 273 -13.54 -13.89 -20.07
C VAL A 273 -12.71 -14.92 -20.84
N SER A 274 -13.22 -16.14 -21.03
CA SER A 274 -12.53 -17.18 -21.80
C SER A 274 -12.30 -16.75 -23.26
N LYS A 275 -13.31 -16.13 -23.91
CA LYS A 275 -13.32 -15.81 -25.33
C LYS A 275 -12.68 -14.45 -25.65
N TYR A 276 -12.93 -13.45 -24.84
CA TYR A 276 -12.62 -12.04 -25.11
C TYR A 276 -11.64 -11.41 -24.10
N GLY A 277 -11.44 -12.06 -22.94
CA GLY A 277 -10.55 -11.54 -21.90
C GLY A 277 -9.08 -11.53 -22.32
N SER A 278 -8.33 -10.62 -21.70
CA SER A 278 -6.89 -10.47 -21.94
C SER A 278 -6.11 -11.73 -21.56
N SER A 279 -5.11 -12.02 -22.35
CA SER A 279 -4.11 -13.07 -22.12
C SER A 279 -2.74 -12.45 -21.83
N PRO A 280 -1.76 -13.20 -21.32
CA PRO A 280 -0.39 -12.70 -21.22
C PRO A 280 0.21 -12.17 -22.51
N VAL A 281 -0.24 -12.67 -23.68
CA VAL A 281 0.22 -12.21 -25.00
C VAL A 281 -0.18 -10.75 -25.26
N ASP A 282 -1.36 -10.36 -24.81
CA ASP A 282 -1.92 -9.02 -25.02
C ASP A 282 -1.20 -7.94 -24.18
N ARG A 283 -0.58 -8.33 -23.06
CA ARG A 283 0.25 -7.43 -22.27
C ARG A 283 1.51 -6.97 -23.02
N GLY A 284 1.95 -7.76 -23.99
CA GLY A 284 3.09 -7.44 -24.83
C GLY A 284 4.43 -7.47 -24.09
N ILE A 285 5.30 -6.53 -24.45
CA ILE A 285 6.67 -6.43 -23.94
C ILE A 285 6.66 -5.74 -22.58
N VAL A 286 7.34 -6.32 -21.60
CA VAL A 286 7.59 -5.69 -20.31
C VAL A 286 9.00 -5.09 -20.30
N ILE A 287 9.12 -3.86 -19.85
CA ILE A 287 10.41 -3.18 -19.73
C ILE A 287 11.04 -3.50 -18.38
N ALA A 288 12.32 -3.81 -18.40
CA ALA A 288 13.15 -4.03 -17.21
C ALA A 288 14.51 -3.35 -17.38
N LYS A 289 15.27 -3.18 -16.32
CA LYS A 289 16.63 -2.62 -16.38
C LYS A 289 17.65 -3.74 -16.39
N SER A 290 18.64 -3.63 -17.30
CA SER A 290 19.77 -4.54 -17.35
C SER A 290 20.75 -4.23 -16.22
N LEU A 291 21.12 -5.23 -15.42
CA LEU A 291 22.17 -5.06 -14.40
C LEU A 291 23.57 -4.81 -14.95
N LYS A 292 23.80 -5.13 -16.24
CA LYS A 292 25.12 -4.99 -16.86
C LYS A 292 25.37 -3.60 -17.45
N SER A 293 24.32 -2.97 -18.01
CA SER A 293 24.44 -1.69 -18.72
C SER A 293 23.61 -0.57 -18.09
N ASP A 294 22.78 -0.86 -17.10
CA ASP A 294 21.79 0.06 -16.52
C ASP A 294 20.79 0.65 -17.55
N GLU A 295 20.70 0.01 -18.74
CA GLU A 295 19.79 0.40 -19.81
C GLU A 295 18.47 -0.37 -19.71
N GLU A 296 17.42 0.20 -20.27
CA GLU A 296 16.14 -0.47 -20.44
C GLU A 296 16.26 -1.59 -21.46
N VAL A 297 15.74 -2.76 -21.10
CA VAL A 297 15.70 -3.94 -21.96
C VAL A 297 14.30 -4.54 -21.99
N SER A 298 13.94 -5.09 -23.12
CA SER A 298 12.65 -5.74 -23.33
C SER A 298 12.67 -7.17 -22.81
N VAL A 299 11.72 -7.48 -21.94
CA VAL A 299 11.42 -8.84 -21.49
C VAL A 299 10.25 -9.35 -22.32
N ASN A 300 10.54 -10.27 -23.25
CA ASN A 300 9.56 -10.83 -24.18
C ASN A 300 8.99 -12.14 -23.61
N LEU A 301 7.70 -12.34 -23.79
CA LEU A 301 7.00 -13.55 -23.35
C LEU A 301 7.60 -14.82 -23.98
N ASP A 302 7.96 -14.76 -25.28
CA ASP A 302 8.55 -15.87 -26.04
C ASP A 302 10.08 -16.00 -25.87
N GLY A 303 10.68 -15.28 -24.92
CA GLY A 303 12.09 -15.37 -24.62
C GLY A 303 12.49 -16.73 -24.07
N ASP A 304 13.72 -17.19 -24.37
CA ASP A 304 14.23 -18.48 -23.88
C ASP A 304 14.64 -18.46 -22.42
N GLU A 305 15.08 -17.30 -21.92
CA GLU A 305 15.64 -17.17 -20.59
C GLU A 305 14.55 -16.77 -19.57
N PRO A 306 14.44 -17.48 -18.43
CA PRO A 306 13.40 -17.22 -17.45
C PRO A 306 13.60 -15.88 -16.74
N VAL A 307 12.51 -15.13 -16.65
CA VAL A 307 12.36 -13.93 -15.80
C VAL A 307 11.10 -14.07 -14.98
N VAL A 308 11.24 -13.90 -13.68
CA VAL A 308 10.17 -14.08 -12.68
C VAL A 308 10.15 -12.86 -11.76
N ASN A 309 8.96 -12.39 -11.43
CA ASN A 309 8.77 -11.38 -10.38
C ASN A 309 7.92 -11.94 -9.25
N VAL A 310 8.39 -11.75 -8.02
CA VAL A 310 7.67 -12.15 -6.80
C VAL A 310 6.78 -10.99 -6.36
N PHE A 311 5.48 -11.20 -6.36
CA PHE A 311 4.51 -10.15 -6.04
C PHE A 311 3.93 -10.25 -4.62
N LYS A 312 4.15 -11.40 -3.94
CA LYS A 312 3.67 -11.61 -2.59
C LYS A 312 4.49 -12.68 -1.88
N THR A 313 4.72 -12.50 -0.59
CA THR A 313 5.34 -13.49 0.29
C THR A 313 4.46 -13.67 1.52
N ILE A 314 4.22 -14.92 1.94
CA ILE A 314 3.49 -15.26 3.17
C ILE A 314 4.37 -16.25 3.95
N SER A 315 4.56 -16.01 5.23
CA SER A 315 5.26 -16.94 6.12
C SER A 315 4.26 -17.85 6.83
N GLU A 316 4.30 -19.14 6.54
CA GLU A 316 3.40 -20.11 7.13
C GLU A 316 4.11 -21.01 8.14
N ALA A 317 3.44 -21.28 9.27
CA ALA A 317 3.93 -22.19 10.27
C ALA A 317 4.17 -23.58 9.66
N HIS A 318 5.33 -24.19 9.95
CA HIS A 318 5.77 -25.51 9.49
C HIS A 318 6.16 -25.64 8.00
N VAL A 319 5.85 -24.66 7.15
CA VAL A 319 6.19 -24.67 5.71
C VAL A 319 7.35 -23.74 5.43
N GLY A 320 7.44 -22.62 6.12
CA GLY A 320 8.34 -21.51 5.87
C GLY A 320 7.71 -20.51 4.90
N ASP A 321 8.53 -19.69 4.28
CA ASP A 321 8.07 -18.64 3.37
C ASP A 321 7.59 -19.25 2.06
N LEU A 322 6.40 -18.82 1.65
CA LEU A 322 5.74 -19.12 0.40
C LEU A 322 5.77 -17.85 -0.46
N SER A 323 6.53 -17.87 -1.53
CA SER A 323 6.67 -16.74 -2.47
C SER A 323 5.80 -16.97 -3.69
N PHE A 324 4.86 -16.07 -3.94
CA PHE A 324 4.00 -16.05 -5.12
C PHE A 324 4.66 -15.26 -6.22
N PHE A 325 4.68 -15.81 -7.41
CA PHE A 325 5.38 -15.22 -8.53
C PHE A 325 4.64 -15.34 -9.85
N ARG A 326 4.96 -14.44 -10.77
CA ARG A 326 4.57 -14.53 -12.18
C ARG A 326 5.80 -14.74 -13.05
N VAL A 327 5.69 -15.62 -14.04
CA VAL A 327 6.71 -15.84 -15.08
C VAL A 327 6.47 -14.84 -16.21
N TYR A 328 7.47 -14.01 -16.54
CA TYR A 328 7.38 -12.99 -17.59
C TYR A 328 8.08 -13.40 -18.88
N SER A 329 9.02 -14.32 -18.82
CA SER A 329 9.75 -14.84 -19.97
C SER A 329 10.21 -16.28 -19.71
N GLY A 330 10.31 -17.07 -20.74
CA GLY A 330 10.83 -18.42 -20.69
C GLY A 330 9.98 -19.40 -19.90
N SER A 331 10.62 -20.29 -19.18
CA SER A 331 9.99 -21.29 -18.30
C SER A 331 10.81 -21.54 -17.05
N VAL A 332 10.13 -21.85 -15.95
CA VAL A 332 10.73 -22.17 -14.67
C VAL A 332 10.49 -23.64 -14.33
N ASN A 333 11.53 -24.33 -13.92
CA ASN A 333 11.49 -25.76 -13.58
C ASN A 333 11.82 -25.97 -12.10
N ALA A 334 11.18 -26.95 -11.47
CA ALA A 334 11.52 -27.36 -10.12
C ALA A 334 12.97 -27.83 -10.02
N GLY A 335 13.71 -27.31 -9.04
CA GLY A 335 15.13 -27.63 -8.84
C GLY A 335 16.11 -26.75 -9.63
N MET A 336 15.63 -25.80 -10.42
CA MET A 336 16.49 -24.85 -11.15
C MET A 336 17.08 -23.79 -10.21
N ASP A 337 18.31 -23.36 -10.51
CA ASP A 337 18.94 -22.24 -9.81
C ASP A 337 18.69 -20.95 -10.57
N MET A 338 18.21 -19.92 -9.88
CA MET A 338 17.93 -18.58 -10.42
C MET A 338 18.68 -17.52 -9.63
N LEU A 339 19.07 -16.45 -10.30
CA LEU A 339 19.68 -15.30 -9.67
C LEU A 339 18.58 -14.30 -9.26
N ASN A 340 18.47 -14.04 -7.95
CA ASN A 340 17.74 -12.89 -7.45
C ASN A 340 18.58 -11.65 -7.74
N THR A 341 18.19 -10.89 -8.77
CA THR A 341 18.94 -9.73 -9.23
C THR A 341 18.77 -8.53 -8.31
N THR A 342 17.67 -8.44 -7.60
CA THR A 342 17.42 -7.38 -6.61
C THR A 342 18.38 -7.49 -5.42
N ARG A 343 18.72 -8.72 -5.01
CA ARG A 343 19.56 -8.99 -3.85
C ARG A 343 20.96 -9.56 -4.19
N SER A 344 21.23 -9.81 -5.45
CA SER A 344 22.48 -10.41 -5.94
C SER A 344 22.77 -11.77 -5.28
N LYS A 345 21.75 -12.61 -5.10
CA LYS A 345 21.83 -13.94 -4.48
C LYS A 345 21.31 -15.01 -5.43
N THR A 346 21.94 -16.17 -5.42
CA THR A 346 21.43 -17.34 -6.15
C THR A 346 20.45 -18.10 -5.27
N GLU A 347 19.24 -18.32 -5.78
CA GLU A 347 18.17 -19.06 -5.15
C GLU A 347 17.86 -20.32 -5.91
N ARG A 348 17.55 -21.39 -5.20
CA ARG A 348 17.09 -22.63 -5.80
C ARG A 348 15.58 -22.69 -5.76
N PHE A 349 14.96 -22.71 -6.94
CA PHE A 349 13.51 -22.96 -7.07
C PHE A 349 13.23 -24.41 -6.69
N GLY A 350 12.68 -24.60 -5.50
CA GLY A 350 12.28 -25.91 -4.99
C GLY A 350 11.04 -26.45 -5.66
N GLN A 351 10.17 -27.10 -4.90
CA GLN A 351 8.88 -27.53 -5.38
C GLN A 351 7.97 -26.32 -5.62
N MET A 352 7.38 -26.23 -6.81
CA MET A 352 6.41 -25.20 -7.18
C MET A 352 4.98 -25.72 -7.02
N TYR A 353 4.06 -24.78 -6.83
CA TYR A 353 2.66 -25.08 -6.58
C TYR A 353 1.74 -24.14 -7.36
N LEU A 354 0.59 -24.65 -7.78
CA LEU A 354 -0.61 -23.87 -8.03
C LEU A 354 -1.49 -23.94 -6.78
N LEU A 355 -2.21 -22.87 -6.51
CA LEU A 355 -2.96 -22.73 -5.27
C LEU A 355 -4.45 -22.51 -5.52
N ASN A 356 -5.27 -23.11 -4.63
CA ASN A 356 -6.64 -22.74 -4.39
C ASN A 356 -6.79 -22.51 -2.88
N GLY A 357 -6.53 -21.25 -2.47
CA GLY A 357 -6.38 -20.88 -1.07
C GLY A 357 -5.27 -21.68 -0.38
N LYS A 358 -5.61 -22.42 0.67
CA LYS A 358 -4.66 -23.31 1.38
C LYS A 358 -4.30 -24.60 0.62
N ASN A 359 -5.10 -24.98 -0.38
CA ASN A 359 -4.87 -26.21 -1.13
C ASN A 359 -3.76 -25.99 -2.17
N ARG A 360 -2.80 -26.92 -2.22
CA ARG A 360 -1.61 -26.83 -3.06
C ARG A 360 -1.53 -28.01 -3.99
N MET A 361 -1.44 -27.73 -5.28
CA MET A 361 -1.18 -28.73 -6.30
C MET A 361 0.26 -28.58 -6.78
N SER A 362 1.08 -29.60 -6.62
CA SER A 362 2.49 -29.57 -7.05
C SER A 362 2.60 -29.58 -8.56
N VAL A 363 3.49 -28.72 -9.11
CA VAL A 363 3.81 -28.66 -10.52
C VAL A 363 5.32 -28.68 -10.71
N ASN A 364 5.78 -29.25 -11.83
CA ASN A 364 7.22 -29.36 -12.11
C ASN A 364 7.75 -28.19 -12.96
N HIS A 365 6.90 -27.55 -13.72
CA HIS A 365 7.26 -26.42 -14.57
C HIS A 365 6.08 -25.45 -14.75
N LEU A 366 6.43 -24.18 -14.99
CA LEU A 366 5.50 -23.11 -15.31
C LEU A 366 6.09 -22.31 -16.47
N TYR A 367 5.26 -21.89 -17.40
CA TYR A 367 5.62 -21.14 -18.60
C TYR A 367 5.39 -19.64 -18.45
N ALA A 368 5.96 -18.87 -19.35
CA ALA A 368 5.74 -17.43 -19.44
C ALA A 368 4.23 -17.09 -19.47
N GLY A 369 3.84 -16.13 -18.67
CA GLY A 369 2.45 -15.72 -18.44
C GLY A 369 1.78 -16.41 -17.27
N ASP A 370 2.33 -17.49 -16.72
CA ASP A 370 1.69 -18.24 -15.65
C ASP A 370 2.02 -17.67 -14.25
N ILE A 371 1.13 -17.95 -13.29
CA ILE A 371 1.26 -17.56 -11.89
C ILE A 371 1.40 -18.84 -11.05
N GLY A 372 2.36 -18.84 -10.13
CA GLY A 372 2.58 -19.94 -9.21
C GLY A 372 3.17 -19.50 -7.89
N ALA A 373 3.49 -20.48 -7.06
CA ALA A 373 4.17 -20.24 -5.80
C ALA A 373 5.33 -21.24 -5.60
N VAL A 374 6.33 -20.81 -4.87
CA VAL A 374 7.48 -21.62 -4.49
C VAL A 374 7.75 -21.46 -3.00
N VAL A 375 8.21 -22.52 -2.35
CA VAL A 375 8.50 -22.51 -0.92
C VAL A 375 9.99 -22.41 -0.65
N LYS A 376 10.35 -21.83 0.51
CA LYS A 376 11.70 -21.86 1.08
C LYS A 376 12.77 -21.13 0.26
N LEU A 377 12.41 -20.06 -0.45
CA LEU A 377 13.40 -19.10 -0.90
C LEU A 377 13.95 -18.36 0.34
N LYS A 378 15.28 -18.18 0.40
CA LYS A 378 15.95 -17.70 1.62
C LYS A 378 16.13 -16.19 1.67
N ASP A 379 16.45 -15.61 0.52
CA ASP A 379 16.79 -14.20 0.36
C ASP A 379 15.86 -13.50 -0.65
N THR A 380 14.63 -14.02 -0.83
CA THR A 380 13.67 -13.49 -1.83
C THR A 380 12.41 -13.00 -1.15
N HIS A 381 12.07 -11.75 -1.41
CA HIS A 381 10.95 -11.04 -0.84
C HIS A 381 10.03 -10.48 -1.94
N THR A 382 8.92 -9.89 -1.53
CA THR A 382 7.98 -9.18 -2.43
C THR A 382 8.71 -8.13 -3.28
N SER A 383 8.33 -8.00 -4.54
CA SER A 383 8.94 -7.16 -5.58
C SER A 383 10.34 -7.55 -6.04
N ASN A 384 10.87 -8.70 -5.61
CA ASN A 384 12.16 -9.18 -6.12
C ASN A 384 12.03 -9.81 -7.50
N THR A 385 13.03 -9.56 -8.35
CA THR A 385 13.17 -10.17 -9.66
C THR A 385 14.17 -11.31 -9.62
N LEU A 386 13.77 -12.47 -10.16
CA LEU A 386 14.67 -13.63 -10.32
C LEU A 386 14.77 -13.95 -11.82
N CYS A 387 15.98 -14.21 -12.27
CA CYS A 387 16.24 -14.52 -13.68
C CYS A 387 17.39 -15.52 -13.84
N SER A 388 17.66 -15.93 -15.07
CA SER A 388 18.84 -16.71 -15.38
C SER A 388 20.12 -15.87 -15.25
N GLN A 389 21.24 -16.53 -15.02
CA GLN A 389 22.55 -15.84 -15.00
C GLN A 389 22.94 -15.23 -16.36
N LYS A 390 22.32 -15.69 -17.45
CA LYS A 390 22.62 -15.20 -18.79
C LYS A 390 21.89 -13.91 -19.11
N PHE A 391 20.65 -13.72 -18.57
CA PHE A 391 19.80 -12.57 -18.81
C PHE A 391 19.46 -11.89 -17.48
N GLN A 392 20.37 -11.03 -17.02
CA GLN A 392 20.30 -10.37 -15.73
C GLN A 392 19.57 -9.05 -15.83
N VAL A 393 18.30 -9.06 -15.42
CA VAL A 393 17.42 -7.89 -15.43
C VAL A 393 16.79 -7.67 -14.05
N ILE A 394 16.34 -6.45 -13.79
CA ILE A 394 15.56 -6.08 -12.64
C ILE A 394 14.29 -5.37 -13.10
N MET A 395 13.15 -5.83 -12.65
CA MET A 395 11.86 -5.21 -12.93
C MET A 395 11.60 -4.10 -11.91
N ASP A 396 10.90 -3.05 -12.33
CA ASP A 396 10.50 -1.99 -11.41
C ASP A 396 9.58 -2.56 -10.30
N PRO A 397 9.78 -2.13 -9.05
CA PRO A 397 8.93 -2.56 -7.95
C PRO A 397 7.51 -2.00 -8.11
N VAL A 398 6.54 -2.73 -7.57
CA VAL A 398 5.16 -2.23 -7.49
C VAL A 398 5.11 -1.00 -6.58
N MET A 399 4.60 0.11 -7.10
CA MET A 399 4.41 1.34 -6.33
C MET A 399 3.22 1.19 -5.40
N LEU A 400 3.49 0.92 -4.13
CA LEU A 400 2.50 0.80 -3.09
C LEU A 400 2.20 2.17 -2.44
N PRO A 401 1.00 2.38 -1.90
CA PRO A 401 0.66 3.63 -1.23
C PRO A 401 1.43 3.79 0.09
N ASN A 402 1.77 5.03 0.42
CA ASN A 402 2.41 5.36 1.69
C ASN A 402 1.48 5.06 2.87
N SER A 403 2.09 4.69 4.00
CA SER A 403 1.37 4.45 5.24
C SER A 403 0.99 5.79 5.89
N ASN A 404 -0.28 5.94 6.24
CA ASN A 404 -0.87 7.21 6.67
C ASN A 404 -1.32 7.24 8.14
N ILE A 405 -1.18 6.13 8.87
CA ILE A 405 -1.48 6.05 10.30
C ILE A 405 -0.25 5.53 11.03
N HIS A 406 0.09 6.20 12.13
CA HIS A 406 1.27 5.92 12.94
C HIS A 406 0.89 5.64 14.38
N MET A 407 1.51 4.62 14.98
CA MET A 407 1.26 4.18 16.36
C MET A 407 2.57 3.79 17.04
N GLY A 408 2.83 4.35 18.20
CA GLY A 408 3.93 3.90 19.06
C GLY A 408 3.61 2.58 19.72
N ILE A 409 4.58 1.68 19.79
CA ILE A 409 4.44 0.38 20.42
C ILE A 409 5.58 0.09 21.40
N ILE A 410 5.26 -0.68 22.43
CA ILE A 410 6.23 -1.22 23.39
C ILE A 410 5.78 -2.61 23.83
N PRO A 411 6.68 -3.62 23.91
CA PRO A 411 6.32 -4.92 24.45
C PRO A 411 5.95 -4.81 25.93
N LYS A 412 4.93 -5.53 26.38
CA LYS A 412 4.53 -5.55 27.79
C LYS A 412 5.56 -6.24 28.66
N ALA A 413 6.17 -7.30 28.16
CA ALA A 413 7.18 -8.06 28.89
C ALA A 413 8.59 -7.58 28.53
N LYS A 414 9.41 -7.31 29.55
CA LYS A 414 10.85 -7.05 29.37
C LYS A 414 11.51 -8.29 28.80
N GLY A 415 12.31 -8.12 27.73
CA GLY A 415 13.03 -9.22 27.05
C GLY A 415 12.35 -9.74 25.78
N ASP A 416 11.18 -9.19 25.40
CA ASP A 416 10.53 -9.52 24.13
C ASP A 416 10.95 -8.59 22.96
N GLU A 417 11.91 -7.68 23.18
CA GLU A 417 12.37 -6.71 22.18
C GLU A 417 12.95 -7.39 20.94
N GLU A 418 13.74 -8.44 21.14
CA GLU A 418 14.35 -9.21 20.03
C GLU A 418 13.27 -9.97 19.22
N LYS A 419 12.32 -10.60 19.91
CA LYS A 419 11.19 -11.26 19.25
C LYS A 419 10.32 -10.25 18.51
N LEU A 420 10.10 -9.07 19.11
CA LEU A 420 9.35 -7.98 18.47
C LEU A 420 10.03 -7.54 17.18
N ALA A 421 11.34 -7.37 17.17
CA ALA A 421 12.08 -7.00 15.96
C ALA A 421 11.92 -8.05 14.85
N ILE A 422 12.02 -9.34 15.18
CA ILE A 422 11.78 -10.45 14.24
C ILE A 422 10.34 -10.43 13.73
N GLY A 423 9.36 -10.26 14.62
CA GLY A 423 7.94 -10.22 14.26
C GLY A 423 7.60 -9.06 13.33
N LEU A 424 8.12 -7.86 13.63
CA LEU A 424 7.91 -6.66 12.81
C LEU A 424 8.55 -6.82 11.41
N SER A 425 9.77 -7.36 11.34
CA SER A 425 10.43 -7.64 10.07
C SER A 425 9.62 -8.63 9.22
N THR A 426 9.14 -9.71 9.83
CA THR A 426 8.34 -10.72 9.11
C THR A 426 7.04 -10.13 8.59
N LEU A 427 6.32 -9.32 9.39
CA LEU A 427 5.08 -8.68 8.95
C LEU A 427 5.32 -7.67 7.83
N HIS A 428 6.42 -6.90 7.88
CA HIS A 428 6.80 -5.98 6.81
C HIS A 428 7.12 -6.71 5.50
N GLU A 429 7.75 -7.88 5.57
CA GLU A 429 8.06 -8.70 4.38
C GLU A 429 6.79 -9.30 3.76
N GLU A 430 5.79 -9.65 4.57
CA GLU A 430 4.49 -10.13 4.11
C GLU A 430 3.64 -8.99 3.51
N ASP A 431 3.67 -7.82 4.13
CA ASP A 431 2.95 -6.63 3.70
C ASP A 431 3.88 -5.40 3.72
N PRO A 432 4.45 -5.00 2.58
CA PRO A 432 5.32 -3.84 2.51
C PRO A 432 4.63 -2.50 2.85
N THR A 433 3.29 -2.46 2.90
CA THR A 433 2.54 -1.28 3.36
C THR A 433 2.48 -1.17 4.89
N PHE A 434 2.85 -2.23 5.62
CA PHE A 434 3.12 -2.19 7.03
C PHE A 434 4.58 -1.83 7.25
N VAL A 435 4.84 -0.64 7.77
CA VAL A 435 6.19 -0.11 7.99
C VAL A 435 6.47 0.01 9.49
N TYR A 436 7.68 -0.24 9.91
CA TYR A 436 8.11 0.00 11.27
C TYR A 436 9.43 0.77 11.32
N GLN A 437 9.57 1.62 12.30
CA GLN A 437 10.78 2.41 12.54
C GLN A 437 11.13 2.40 14.02
N VAL A 438 12.37 2.06 14.32
CA VAL A 438 12.94 2.18 15.66
C VAL A 438 13.59 3.56 15.76
N ASP A 439 13.11 4.37 16.67
CA ASP A 439 13.66 5.69 16.97
C ASP A 439 14.46 5.63 18.27
N PRO A 440 15.80 5.59 18.18
CA PRO A 440 16.66 5.50 19.36
C PRO A 440 16.71 6.81 20.16
N GLU A 441 16.42 7.95 19.53
CA GLU A 441 16.41 9.26 20.17
C GLU A 441 15.23 9.40 21.13
N LEU A 442 14.04 9.00 20.69
CA LEU A 442 12.82 9.06 21.49
C LEU A 442 12.52 7.76 22.24
N HIS A 443 13.42 6.78 22.15
CA HIS A 443 13.24 5.46 22.75
C HIS A 443 11.89 4.83 22.45
N GLN A 444 11.49 4.84 21.17
CA GLN A 444 10.22 4.30 20.73
C GLN A 444 10.36 3.46 19.46
N THR A 445 9.45 2.51 19.31
CA THR A 445 9.20 1.85 18.03
C THR A 445 7.85 2.33 17.52
N VAL A 446 7.84 2.84 16.29
CA VAL A 446 6.62 3.31 15.62
C VAL A 446 6.27 2.35 14.51
N ILE A 447 5.03 1.88 14.49
CA ILE A 447 4.44 1.13 13.39
C ILE A 447 3.53 2.05 12.58
N SER A 448 3.51 1.84 11.27
CA SER A 448 2.73 2.63 10.33
C SER A 448 1.98 1.72 9.36
N GLY A 449 0.76 2.09 8.99
CA GLY A 449 -0.09 1.32 8.11
C GLY A 449 -1.11 2.17 7.35
N GLN A 450 -1.94 1.50 6.54
CA GLN A 450 -2.94 2.13 5.67
C GLN A 450 -4.20 2.59 6.42
N GLY A 451 -4.45 2.01 7.59
CA GLY A 451 -5.62 2.32 8.41
C GLY A 451 -5.52 1.70 9.81
N GLU A 452 -6.46 2.06 10.69
CA GLU A 452 -6.49 1.53 12.06
C GLU A 452 -6.71 0.02 12.09
N LEU A 453 -7.57 -0.49 11.21
CA LEU A 453 -7.84 -1.92 11.10
C LEU A 453 -6.59 -2.69 10.66
N HIS A 454 -5.79 -2.13 9.74
CA HIS A 454 -4.51 -2.72 9.33
C HIS A 454 -3.55 -2.87 10.51
N LEU A 455 -3.36 -1.81 11.32
CA LEU A 455 -2.49 -1.87 12.50
C LEU A 455 -3.02 -2.83 13.58
N GLN A 456 -4.34 -2.87 13.81
CA GLN A 456 -4.96 -3.81 14.75
C GLN A 456 -4.72 -5.27 14.33
N VAL A 457 -4.88 -5.60 13.05
CA VAL A 457 -4.60 -6.94 12.52
C VAL A 457 -3.12 -7.29 12.71
N SER A 458 -2.22 -6.37 12.39
CA SER A 458 -0.77 -6.58 12.55
C SER A 458 -0.37 -6.84 14.00
N ILE A 459 -0.95 -6.09 14.95
CA ILE A 459 -0.73 -6.31 16.40
C ILE A 459 -1.26 -7.67 16.83
N GLN A 460 -2.46 -8.08 16.38
CA GLN A 460 -3.00 -9.40 16.67
C GLN A 460 -2.14 -10.53 16.12
N ARG A 461 -1.54 -10.35 14.93
CA ARG A 461 -0.59 -11.32 14.35
C ARG A 461 0.68 -11.42 15.19
N LEU A 462 1.23 -10.30 15.68
CA LEU A 462 2.37 -10.32 16.60
C LEU A 462 2.06 -11.14 17.84
N GLN A 463 0.88 -10.96 18.42
CA GLN A 463 0.46 -11.72 19.59
C GLN A 463 0.29 -13.22 19.28
N ARG A 464 -0.40 -13.56 18.20
CA ARG A 464 -0.73 -14.97 17.89
C ARG A 464 0.47 -15.77 17.38
N ARG A 465 1.29 -15.19 16.51
CA ARG A 465 2.39 -15.92 15.84
C ARG A 465 3.67 -15.90 16.65
N PHE A 466 3.96 -14.81 17.35
CA PHE A 466 5.20 -14.61 18.09
C PHE A 466 5.01 -14.60 19.61
N GLY A 467 3.77 -14.63 20.09
CA GLY A 467 3.46 -14.61 21.52
C GLY A 467 3.79 -13.29 22.22
N ILE A 468 3.77 -12.17 21.50
CA ILE A 468 4.18 -10.86 21.99
C ILE A 468 2.94 -10.03 22.30
N GLU A 469 2.76 -9.65 23.56
CA GLU A 469 1.77 -8.65 23.94
C GLU A 469 2.36 -7.24 23.88
N ILE A 470 1.60 -6.30 23.30
CA ILE A 470 2.05 -4.94 23.03
C ILE A 470 1.13 -3.95 23.72
N ASN A 471 1.71 -2.90 24.29
CA ASN A 471 1.03 -1.66 24.62
C ASN A 471 1.20 -0.66 23.47
N THR A 472 0.14 0.03 23.14
CA THR A 472 0.13 1.07 22.10
C THR A 472 0.01 2.45 22.74
N PHE A 473 0.64 3.45 22.14
CA PHE A 473 0.59 4.83 22.59
C PHE A 473 0.70 5.80 21.41
N LYS A 474 0.35 7.06 21.63
CA LYS A 474 0.56 8.12 20.64
C LYS A 474 2.06 8.32 20.41
N PRO A 475 2.59 8.26 19.17
CA PRO A 475 4.01 8.45 18.93
C PRO A 475 4.52 9.77 19.52
N ARG A 476 5.69 9.71 20.13
CA ARG A 476 6.38 10.92 20.62
C ARG A 476 6.87 11.71 19.41
N ILE A 477 6.79 13.04 19.50
CA ILE A 477 7.17 13.94 18.43
C ILE A 477 8.62 14.40 18.65
N PRO A 478 9.46 14.38 17.61
CA PRO A 478 10.85 14.79 17.72
C PRO A 478 10.98 16.32 17.76
N PHE A 479 10.57 16.95 18.85
CA PHE A 479 10.84 18.37 19.06
C PHE A 479 12.35 18.63 19.08
N ARG A 480 12.74 19.89 18.93
CA ARG A 480 14.13 20.36 19.05
C ARG A 480 14.17 21.51 20.02
N GLU A 481 15.30 21.67 20.68
CA GLU A 481 15.58 22.83 21.53
C GLU A 481 16.51 23.79 20.82
N THR A 482 16.31 25.08 21.00
CA THR A 482 17.19 26.14 20.50
C THR A 482 17.04 27.39 21.33
N ILE A 483 17.76 28.44 20.94
CA ILE A 483 17.77 29.75 21.62
C ILE A 483 17.33 30.86 20.66
N LYS A 484 16.75 31.94 21.22
CA LYS A 484 16.40 33.16 20.46
C LYS A 484 17.35 34.32 20.70
N GLY A 485 18.08 34.26 21.77
CA GLY A 485 19.03 35.34 22.17
C GLY A 485 20.42 34.81 22.43
N LYS A 486 21.33 35.72 22.74
CA LYS A 486 22.68 35.37 23.19
C LYS A 486 22.65 35.10 24.70
N GLY A 487 23.44 34.12 25.12
CA GLY A 487 23.59 33.77 26.53
C GLY A 487 25.05 33.62 26.90
N GLU A 488 25.35 33.94 28.13
CA GLU A 488 26.69 33.79 28.70
C GLU A 488 26.57 33.22 30.10
N ALA A 489 27.47 32.31 30.45
CA ALA A 489 27.56 31.74 31.79
C ALA A 489 28.98 31.28 32.11
N LYS A 490 29.19 31.12 33.42
CA LYS A 490 30.42 30.51 33.93
C LYS A 490 30.05 29.44 34.94
N TYR A 491 30.65 28.29 34.81
CA TYR A 491 30.37 27.16 35.71
C TYR A 491 31.69 26.63 36.29
N ARG A 492 31.66 26.37 37.60
CA ARG A 492 32.79 25.83 38.34
C ARG A 492 32.45 24.45 38.87
N HIS A 493 33.15 23.44 38.40
CA HIS A 493 33.12 22.10 38.99
C HIS A 493 34.25 21.97 40.01
N LYS A 494 33.91 21.71 41.27
CA LYS A 494 34.86 21.42 42.35
C LYS A 494 34.34 20.24 43.16
N LYS A 495 35.11 19.14 43.20
CA LYS A 495 34.81 17.99 44.05
C LYS A 495 36.06 17.59 44.83
N GLN A 496 35.93 17.56 46.17
CA GLN A 496 36.95 17.08 47.08
C GLN A 496 36.32 15.97 47.93
N SER A 497 36.57 14.73 47.64
CA SER A 497 36.11 13.59 48.43
C SER A 497 37.22 12.55 48.46
N GLY A 498 37.96 12.49 49.58
CA GLY A 498 38.79 11.35 49.98
C GLY A 498 39.83 10.77 48.99
N GLY A 499 40.26 11.54 47.97
CA GLY A 499 41.18 11.08 46.92
C GLY A 499 41.62 12.28 46.05
N ALA A 500 42.09 12.02 44.82
CA ALA A 500 42.45 13.09 43.86
C ALA A 500 41.28 14.03 43.59
N GLY A 501 41.44 15.33 43.86
CA GLY A 501 40.42 16.35 43.62
C GLY A 501 40.04 16.48 42.15
N GLN A 502 38.90 17.09 41.88
CA GLN A 502 38.46 17.52 40.54
C GLN A 502 38.18 19.00 40.56
N PHE A 503 38.82 19.75 39.67
CA PHE A 503 38.61 21.19 39.51
C PHE A 503 38.62 21.58 38.02
N ALA A 504 37.59 22.31 37.59
CA ALA A 504 37.52 22.98 36.31
C ALA A 504 36.56 24.18 36.37
N GLU A 505 36.91 25.28 35.76
CA GLU A 505 36.00 26.41 35.56
C GLU A 505 35.96 26.76 34.07
N VAL A 506 34.75 26.81 33.50
CA VAL A 506 34.51 27.07 32.07
C VAL A 506 33.63 28.30 31.94
N TRP A 507 34.05 29.25 31.09
CA TRP A 507 33.27 30.41 30.72
C TRP A 507 32.88 30.31 29.27
N MET A 508 31.59 30.42 29.02
CA MET A 508 30.98 30.09 27.75
C MET A 508 29.99 31.14 27.32
N ARG A 509 29.97 31.47 26.06
CA ARG A 509 28.92 32.27 25.43
C ARG A 509 28.29 31.47 24.28
N ILE A 510 27.01 31.68 24.06
CA ILE A 510 26.27 31.04 22.99
C ILE A 510 25.46 32.06 22.21
N GLU A 511 25.29 31.80 20.93
CA GLU A 511 24.47 32.63 20.04
C GLU A 511 23.68 31.77 19.07
N PRO A 512 22.49 32.22 18.63
CA PRO A 512 21.68 31.48 17.68
C PRO A 512 22.30 31.46 16.28
N LYS A 513 22.12 30.37 15.56
CA LYS A 513 22.43 30.19 14.13
C LYS A 513 21.13 30.09 13.30
N SER A 514 21.31 30.08 11.96
CA SER A 514 20.20 29.86 11.04
C SER A 514 19.66 28.43 11.15
N ARG A 515 18.40 28.21 10.76
CA ARG A 515 17.77 26.88 10.80
C ARG A 515 18.49 25.88 9.91
N GLY A 516 18.78 24.71 10.48
CA GLY A 516 19.45 23.61 9.78
C GLY A 516 20.97 23.65 9.82
N GLU A 517 21.58 24.68 10.45
CA GLU A 517 23.03 24.79 10.56
C GLU A 517 23.63 23.98 11.73
N GLY A 518 22.79 23.37 12.57
CA GLY A 518 23.23 22.53 13.67
C GLY A 518 24.01 23.24 14.78
N VAL A 519 24.76 22.46 15.56
CA VAL A 519 25.59 22.99 16.66
C VAL A 519 27.04 23.17 16.20
N GLU A 520 27.57 24.35 16.39
CA GLU A 520 28.96 24.67 16.12
C GLU A 520 29.70 25.00 17.44
N PHE A 521 30.79 24.30 17.72
CA PHE A 521 31.65 24.58 18.86
C PHE A 521 32.96 25.24 18.40
N ILE A 522 33.29 26.36 19.00
CA ILE A 522 34.55 27.04 18.80
C ILE A 522 35.23 27.30 20.14
N SER A 523 36.52 27.53 20.09
CA SER A 523 37.31 27.98 21.25
C SER A 523 38.09 29.26 20.91
N SER A 524 37.78 30.32 21.61
CA SER A 524 38.46 31.61 21.50
C SER A 524 39.32 31.93 22.74
N LEU A 525 39.85 30.92 23.40
CA LEU A 525 40.70 31.04 24.58
C LEU A 525 41.92 31.96 24.31
N VAL A 526 42.12 32.96 25.15
CA VAL A 526 43.26 33.88 25.13
C VAL A 526 44.06 33.75 26.42
N GLY A 527 45.38 33.62 26.29
CA GLY A 527 46.27 33.45 27.45
C GLY A 527 46.50 31.99 27.88
N GLN A 528 46.94 31.78 29.12
CA GLN A 528 47.34 30.49 29.68
C GLN A 528 46.43 30.04 30.86
N ASN A 529 45.22 30.60 30.97
CA ASN A 529 44.32 30.29 32.08
C ASN A 529 43.80 28.86 32.04
N VAL A 530 43.66 28.30 30.83
CA VAL A 530 43.29 26.92 30.59
C VAL A 530 44.17 26.34 29.49
N ASP A 531 44.73 25.19 29.72
CA ASP A 531 45.51 24.45 28.73
C ASP A 531 44.58 23.95 27.59
N ARG A 532 45.02 24.17 26.33
CA ARG A 532 44.25 23.80 25.14
C ARG A 532 43.97 22.28 25.05
N VAL A 533 44.70 21.47 25.77
CA VAL A 533 44.46 20.02 25.87
C VAL A 533 43.05 19.68 26.42
N PHE A 534 42.44 20.59 27.21
CA PHE A 534 41.09 20.40 27.76
C PHE A 534 39.96 20.89 26.86
N VAL A 535 40.25 21.57 25.74
CA VAL A 535 39.22 22.02 24.79
C VAL A 535 38.35 20.87 24.26
N PRO A 536 38.90 19.72 23.81
CA PRO A 536 38.10 18.60 23.38
C PRO A 536 37.22 18.04 24.51
N SER A 537 37.66 18.11 25.76
CA SER A 537 36.90 17.66 26.91
C SER A 537 35.69 18.56 27.18
N VAL A 538 35.83 19.89 27.04
CA VAL A 538 34.72 20.85 27.14
C VAL A 538 33.74 20.62 26.00
N GLU A 539 34.24 20.49 24.76
CA GLU A 539 33.41 20.20 23.57
C GLU A 539 32.56 18.95 23.78
N LYS A 540 33.18 17.86 24.22
CA LYS A 540 32.46 16.61 24.53
C LYS A 540 31.37 16.80 25.59
N GLY A 541 31.63 17.64 26.60
CA GLY A 541 30.64 17.98 27.62
C GLY A 541 29.47 18.79 27.05
N VAL A 542 29.73 19.73 26.14
CA VAL A 542 28.70 20.52 25.45
C VAL A 542 27.86 19.63 24.53
N LEU A 543 28.52 18.83 23.68
CA LEU A 543 27.79 17.94 22.76
C LEU A 543 26.89 16.95 23.49
N SER A 544 27.37 16.37 24.59
CA SER A 544 26.53 15.55 25.46
C SER A 544 25.32 16.31 26.01
N ALA A 545 25.49 17.59 26.42
CA ALA A 545 24.37 18.41 26.86
C ALA A 545 23.37 18.70 25.73
N CYS A 546 23.87 18.88 24.50
CA CYS A 546 23.02 19.08 23.33
C CYS A 546 22.23 17.82 22.94
N GLU A 547 22.80 16.65 23.11
CA GLU A 547 22.10 15.38 22.90
C GLU A 547 21.03 15.11 23.98
N ASP A 548 21.36 15.34 25.24
CA ASP A 548 20.45 15.14 26.38
C ASP A 548 19.31 16.16 26.44
N GLY A 549 19.49 17.34 25.80
CA GLY A 549 18.59 18.49 25.95
C GLY A 549 18.77 19.24 27.28
N VAL A 550 18.17 20.43 27.38
CA VAL A 550 18.28 21.32 28.53
C VAL A 550 16.90 21.74 29.09
N LEU A 551 15.94 22.00 28.18
CA LEU A 551 14.63 22.56 28.53
C LEU A 551 13.60 21.47 28.79
N ALA A 552 13.55 20.48 27.90
CA ALA A 552 12.53 19.41 27.90
C ALA A 552 13.08 18.08 27.34
N ASN A 553 14.39 17.84 27.49
CA ASN A 553 15.10 16.63 27.07
C ASN A 553 15.01 16.33 25.55
N TYR A 554 14.90 17.39 24.71
CA TYR A 554 15.00 17.27 23.27
C TYR A 554 16.35 17.77 22.78
N ARG A 555 16.84 17.17 21.72
CA ARG A 555 18.13 17.52 21.13
C ARG A 555 18.21 19.01 20.79
N VAL A 556 19.29 19.65 21.24
CA VAL A 556 19.58 21.06 20.96
C VAL A 556 20.16 21.22 19.55
N VAL A 557 19.69 22.22 18.81
CA VAL A 557 20.13 22.52 17.43
C VAL A 557 20.29 24.02 17.19
N ASP A 558 20.97 24.37 16.10
CA ASP A 558 21.04 25.70 15.50
C ASP A 558 21.59 26.79 16.45
N LEU A 559 22.74 26.50 17.05
CA LEU A 559 23.45 27.45 17.87
C LEU A 559 24.98 27.31 17.75
N LYS A 560 25.66 28.38 18.07
CA LYS A 560 27.12 28.44 18.16
C LYS A 560 27.54 28.58 19.61
N VAL A 561 28.50 27.79 20.01
CA VAL A 561 29.08 27.76 21.34
C VAL A 561 30.52 28.23 21.27
N ASP A 562 30.89 29.22 22.07
CA ASP A 562 32.26 29.73 22.17
C ASP A 562 32.78 29.58 23.60
N PHE A 563 33.78 28.72 23.76
CA PHE A 563 34.54 28.57 24.98
C PHE A 563 35.66 29.61 24.97
N TYR A 564 35.47 30.74 25.70
CA TYR A 564 36.34 31.90 25.58
C TYR A 564 37.28 32.11 26.78
N ASP A 565 37.00 31.59 27.98
CA ASP A 565 37.85 31.67 29.17
C ASP A 565 37.54 30.56 30.20
N GLY A 566 38.38 30.43 31.22
CA GLY A 566 38.19 29.46 32.30
C GLY A 566 39.32 29.48 33.30
N LYS A 567 39.33 28.49 34.22
CA LYS A 567 40.41 28.27 35.18
C LYS A 567 40.71 26.80 35.36
N GLN A 568 41.99 26.48 35.46
CA GLN A 568 42.49 25.18 35.80
C GLN A 568 43.26 25.20 37.12
N HIS A 569 43.38 24.02 37.74
CA HIS A 569 44.21 23.78 38.90
C HIS A 569 45.38 22.88 38.53
N PRO A 570 46.63 23.19 38.94
CA PRO A 570 47.81 22.44 38.49
C PRO A 570 47.78 20.93 38.73
N VAL A 571 47.03 20.45 39.73
CA VAL A 571 46.98 19.03 40.12
C VAL A 571 45.62 18.41 39.96
N ASP A 572 44.52 19.15 40.20
CA ASP A 572 43.18 18.61 40.26
C ASP A 572 42.37 18.73 38.94
N SER A 573 42.95 19.38 37.94
CA SER A 573 42.30 19.50 36.63
C SER A 573 42.51 18.24 35.79
N LYS A 574 41.40 17.65 35.35
CA LYS A 574 41.32 16.43 34.54
C LYS A 574 40.23 16.56 33.47
N ASP A 575 40.32 15.79 32.43
CA ASP A 575 39.36 15.73 31.32
C ASP A 575 37.90 15.64 31.81
N ILE A 576 37.63 14.74 32.73
CA ILE A 576 36.26 14.54 33.29
C ILE A 576 35.75 15.79 34.03
N ALA A 577 36.63 16.54 34.70
CA ALA A 577 36.26 17.77 35.37
C ALA A 577 35.85 18.86 34.36
N PHE A 578 36.59 18.97 33.23
CA PHE A 578 36.26 19.90 32.15
C PHE A 578 35.04 19.48 31.35
N GLN A 579 34.77 18.18 31.16
CA GLN A 579 33.51 17.69 30.58
C GLN A 579 32.31 18.13 31.43
N ILE A 580 32.37 17.89 32.74
CA ILE A 580 31.27 18.29 33.66
C ILE A 580 31.14 19.80 33.71
N ALA A 581 32.25 20.54 33.75
CA ALA A 581 32.20 22.01 33.78
C ALA A 581 31.66 22.59 32.47
N GLY A 582 32.04 22.03 31.32
CA GLY A 582 31.52 22.38 30.00
C GLY A 582 30.01 22.12 29.89
N LYS A 583 29.58 20.95 30.30
CA LYS A 583 28.13 20.60 30.36
C LYS A 583 27.36 21.58 31.25
N GLY A 584 27.89 21.92 32.43
CA GLY A 584 27.25 22.87 33.36
C GLY A 584 27.19 24.30 32.79
N ALA A 585 28.30 24.80 32.25
CA ALA A 585 28.38 26.14 31.65
C ALA A 585 27.41 26.29 30.46
N PHE A 586 27.31 25.25 29.63
CA PHE A 586 26.38 25.23 28.51
C PHE A 586 24.93 25.33 28.99
N LYS A 587 24.51 24.48 29.96
CA LYS A 587 23.17 24.50 30.50
C LYS A 587 22.78 25.86 31.10
N GLU A 588 23.68 26.51 31.84
CA GLU A 588 23.43 27.86 32.38
C GLU A 588 23.36 28.91 31.29
N ALA A 589 24.29 28.91 30.32
CA ALA A 589 24.26 29.82 29.19
C ALA A 589 22.99 29.66 28.35
N PHE A 590 22.54 28.42 28.11
CA PHE A 590 21.33 28.10 27.38
C PHE A 590 20.09 28.69 28.07
N ASN A 591 19.96 28.50 29.36
CA ASN A 591 18.88 29.09 30.14
C ASN A 591 18.83 30.60 30.10
N ASN A 592 20.00 31.27 30.00
CA ASN A 592 20.13 32.72 29.90
C ASN A 592 19.83 33.25 28.46
N ALA A 593 19.81 32.36 27.45
CA ALA A 593 19.70 32.72 26.03
C ALA A 593 18.28 32.70 25.47
N GLN A 594 17.25 32.78 26.29
CA GLN A 594 15.84 32.68 25.88
C GLN A 594 15.53 31.35 25.16
N PRO A 595 15.63 30.23 25.85
CA PRO A 595 15.42 28.91 25.27
C PRO A 595 14.00 28.73 24.74
N CYS A 596 13.88 28.00 23.63
CA CYS A 596 12.59 27.70 23.03
C CYS A 596 12.61 26.32 22.33
N LEU A 597 11.39 25.76 22.18
CA LEU A 597 11.17 24.53 21.44
C LEU A 597 10.87 24.82 19.98
N LEU A 598 11.30 23.92 19.12
CA LEU A 598 10.95 23.84 17.72
C LEU A 598 10.06 22.62 17.50
N GLU A 599 9.01 22.79 16.72
CA GLU A 599 8.13 21.70 16.30
C GLU A 599 8.39 21.33 14.83
N PRO A 600 8.31 20.03 14.48
CA PRO A 600 8.40 19.61 13.09
C PRO A 600 7.14 19.99 12.33
N ILE A 601 7.32 20.60 11.16
CA ILE A 601 6.28 20.95 10.21
C ILE A 601 6.32 19.95 9.07
N MET A 602 5.14 19.42 8.73
CA MET A 602 4.97 18.47 7.64
C MET A 602 4.40 19.16 6.41
N ASP A 603 4.91 18.82 5.24
CA ASP A 603 4.25 19.07 3.96
C ASP A 603 3.17 18.01 3.80
N VAL A 604 1.93 18.46 3.76
CA VAL A 604 0.75 17.59 3.67
C VAL A 604 0.03 17.86 2.35
N GLU A 605 -0.23 16.80 1.60
CA GLU A 605 -1.06 16.85 0.41
C GLU A 605 -2.37 16.06 0.69
N VAL A 606 -3.51 16.70 0.49
CA VAL A 606 -4.82 16.07 0.66
C VAL A 606 -5.56 16.08 -0.67
N LYS A 607 -5.85 14.89 -1.18
CA LYS A 607 -6.58 14.67 -2.43
C LYS A 607 -8.03 14.35 -2.12
N VAL A 608 -8.96 15.20 -2.57
CA VAL A 608 -10.40 15.09 -2.30
C VAL A 608 -11.23 15.46 -3.52
N PRO A 609 -12.47 14.92 -3.66
CA PRO A 609 -13.44 15.46 -4.62
C PRO A 609 -13.73 16.95 -4.34
N GLU A 610 -14.07 17.70 -5.39
CA GLU A 610 -14.31 19.15 -5.32
C GLU A 610 -15.33 19.54 -4.25
N ASP A 611 -16.38 18.76 -4.07
CA ASP A 611 -17.47 18.99 -3.09
C ASP A 611 -16.97 19.07 -1.64
N PHE A 612 -15.87 18.42 -1.31
CA PHE A 612 -15.32 18.37 0.06
C PHE A 612 -14.13 19.32 0.28
N MET A 613 -13.73 20.06 -0.73
CA MET A 613 -12.56 20.96 -0.66
C MET A 613 -12.67 21.98 0.47
N GLY A 614 -13.85 22.62 0.62
CA GLY A 614 -14.07 23.63 1.64
C GLY A 614 -13.94 23.09 3.06
N ASP A 615 -14.50 21.92 3.33
CA ASP A 615 -14.46 21.28 4.65
C ASP A 615 -13.03 20.88 5.04
N VAL A 616 -12.28 20.34 4.08
CA VAL A 616 -10.87 19.93 4.30
C VAL A 616 -9.96 21.12 4.51
N MET A 617 -10.15 22.22 3.78
CA MET A 617 -9.40 23.48 4.01
C MET A 617 -9.71 24.06 5.39
N GLY A 618 -10.97 24.00 5.82
CA GLY A 618 -11.40 24.39 7.16
C GLY A 618 -10.74 23.56 8.26
N ASP A 619 -10.72 22.24 8.10
CA ASP A 619 -10.06 21.32 9.03
C ASP A 619 -8.55 21.56 9.09
N ALA A 620 -7.87 21.65 7.95
CA ALA A 620 -6.42 21.93 7.90
C ALA A 620 -6.08 23.27 8.60
N SER A 621 -6.89 24.30 8.42
CA SER A 621 -6.74 25.60 9.09
C SER A 621 -6.94 25.48 10.60
N SER A 622 -7.92 24.69 11.07
CA SER A 622 -8.17 24.43 12.49
C SER A 622 -7.00 23.72 13.19
N ARG A 623 -6.20 22.96 12.42
CA ARG A 623 -4.96 22.27 12.86
C ARG A 623 -3.71 23.12 12.74
N ARG A 624 -3.84 24.44 12.81
CA ARG A 624 -2.72 25.39 12.64
C ARG A 624 -2.01 25.27 11.28
N GLY A 625 -2.68 24.64 10.30
CA GLY A 625 -2.16 24.42 8.96
C GLY A 625 -2.15 25.71 8.14
N LYS A 626 -1.10 25.88 7.34
CA LYS A 626 -0.99 26.96 6.34
C LYS A 626 -1.22 26.37 4.97
N ILE A 627 -2.31 26.77 4.29
CA ILE A 627 -2.57 26.35 2.91
C ILE A 627 -1.52 26.99 2.00
N MET A 628 -0.83 26.19 1.20
CA MET A 628 0.25 26.62 0.32
C MET A 628 -0.19 26.75 -1.14
N GLY A 629 -1.17 25.97 -1.54
CA GLY A 629 -1.69 25.95 -2.90
C GLY A 629 -2.71 24.85 -3.11
N MET A 630 -3.26 24.81 -4.30
CA MET A 630 -4.20 23.77 -4.76
C MET A 630 -3.88 23.44 -6.21
N ASP A 631 -3.97 22.16 -6.54
CA ASP A 631 -3.80 21.63 -7.89
C ASP A 631 -5.05 20.81 -8.25
N ASN A 632 -5.33 20.68 -9.54
CA ASN A 632 -6.41 19.86 -10.05
C ASN A 632 -5.82 18.58 -10.67
N GLU A 633 -6.28 17.42 -10.22
CA GLU A 633 -5.91 16.11 -10.77
C GLU A 633 -7.17 15.34 -11.20
N GLY A 634 -7.63 15.61 -12.43
CA GLY A 634 -8.87 15.05 -12.97
C GLY A 634 -10.10 15.52 -12.20
N SER A 635 -10.87 14.61 -11.61
CA SER A 635 -12.05 14.91 -10.77
C SER A 635 -11.71 15.23 -9.31
N PHE A 636 -10.43 15.26 -8.96
CA PHE A 636 -9.97 15.52 -7.61
C PHE A 636 -9.21 16.84 -7.50
N GLN A 637 -9.38 17.50 -6.36
CA GLN A 637 -8.58 18.65 -5.93
C GLN A 637 -7.48 18.17 -4.99
N VAL A 638 -6.24 18.64 -5.21
CA VAL A 638 -5.09 18.37 -4.34
C VAL A 638 -4.78 19.63 -3.54
N ILE A 639 -5.05 19.60 -2.25
CA ILE A 639 -4.79 20.69 -1.32
C ILE A 639 -3.40 20.48 -0.72
N LYS A 640 -2.50 21.44 -0.90
CA LYS A 640 -1.17 21.44 -0.32
C LYS A 640 -1.12 22.35 0.90
N ALA A 641 -0.69 21.81 2.04
CA ALA A 641 -0.63 22.54 3.29
C ALA A 641 0.63 22.20 4.10
N LYS A 642 1.06 23.15 4.94
CA LYS A 642 2.09 22.93 5.96
C LYS A 642 1.42 22.82 7.30
N ILE A 643 1.49 21.66 7.95
CA ILE A 643 0.78 21.35 9.21
C ILE A 643 1.80 20.85 10.24
N PRO A 644 1.73 21.32 11.51
CA PRO A 644 2.58 20.76 12.58
C PRO A 644 2.27 19.27 12.79
N GLN A 645 3.31 18.46 12.94
CA GLN A 645 3.16 17.01 13.15
C GLN A 645 2.28 16.67 14.37
N SER A 646 2.29 17.51 15.40
CA SER A 646 1.46 17.35 16.60
C SER A 646 -0.05 17.32 16.33
N GLU A 647 -0.49 17.94 15.21
CA GLU A 647 -1.90 18.05 14.81
C GLU A 647 -2.33 16.97 13.81
N LEU A 648 -1.40 16.12 13.33
CA LEU A 648 -1.66 15.09 12.32
C LEU A 648 -2.04 13.73 12.91
N TYR A 649 -2.01 13.58 14.22
CA TYR A 649 -2.45 12.33 14.85
C TYR A 649 -3.91 12.02 14.50
N HIS A 650 -4.18 10.81 13.96
CA HIS A 650 -5.47 10.40 13.39
C HIS A 650 -6.01 11.28 12.25
N TYR A 651 -5.15 12.03 11.56
CA TYR A 651 -5.59 12.91 10.47
C TYR A 651 -6.21 12.12 9.31
N SER A 652 -5.67 10.95 8.98
CA SER A 652 -6.26 10.03 7.97
C SER A 652 -7.72 9.69 8.28
N THR A 653 -8.01 9.36 9.53
CA THR A 653 -9.37 9.04 9.98
C THR A 653 -10.29 10.26 9.88
N ALA A 654 -9.79 11.46 10.25
CA ALA A 654 -10.55 12.70 10.13
C ALA A 654 -10.87 13.03 8.66
N ILE A 655 -9.91 12.96 7.77
CA ILE A 655 -10.10 13.19 6.33
C ILE A 655 -11.10 12.19 5.73
N ARG A 656 -10.96 10.90 6.03
CA ARG A 656 -11.92 9.88 5.57
C ARG A 656 -13.34 10.17 6.09
N SER A 657 -13.48 10.58 7.33
CA SER A 657 -14.80 10.95 7.90
C SER A 657 -15.41 12.16 7.22
N LEU A 658 -14.64 13.22 6.98
CA LEU A 658 -15.10 14.45 6.32
C LEU A 658 -15.52 14.22 4.86
N THR A 659 -14.90 13.26 4.18
CA THR A 659 -15.05 13.06 2.73
C THR A 659 -15.83 11.79 2.38
N GLY A 660 -16.51 11.18 3.34
CA GLY A 660 -17.21 9.90 3.13
C GLY A 660 -16.29 8.79 2.65
N GLY A 661 -15.02 8.77 3.11
CA GLY A 661 -14.00 7.79 2.76
C GLY A 661 -13.19 8.12 1.50
N ARG A 662 -13.53 9.18 0.74
CA ARG A 662 -12.90 9.52 -0.56
C ARG A 662 -11.59 10.28 -0.44
N GLY A 663 -11.32 10.91 0.70
CA GLY A 663 -10.11 11.69 0.92
C GLY A 663 -8.89 10.83 1.17
N LEU A 664 -7.81 11.16 0.49
CA LEU A 664 -6.49 10.59 0.69
C LEU A 664 -5.54 11.69 1.13
N HIS A 665 -4.61 11.39 2.02
CA HIS A 665 -3.55 12.32 2.34
C HIS A 665 -2.20 11.63 2.31
N SER A 666 -1.17 12.43 2.08
CA SER A 666 0.22 12.06 2.26
C SER A 666 0.91 13.13 3.07
N GLU A 667 1.93 12.73 3.81
CA GLU A 667 2.73 13.64 4.62
C GLU A 667 4.22 13.36 4.47
N SER A 668 5.01 14.44 4.47
CA SER A 668 6.48 14.37 4.46
C SER A 668 7.06 15.48 5.33
N PHE A 669 8.23 15.22 5.95
CA PHE A 669 8.90 16.23 6.76
C PHE A 669 9.34 17.41 5.89
N SER A 670 9.02 18.64 6.33
CA SER A 670 9.42 19.87 5.67
C SER A 670 10.58 20.56 6.41
N HIS A 671 10.33 21.07 7.59
CA HIS A 671 11.30 21.82 8.39
C HIS A 671 10.85 21.97 9.85
N TYR A 672 11.66 22.65 10.66
CA TYR A 672 11.31 22.99 12.04
C TYR A 672 10.91 24.47 12.17
N GLU A 673 9.78 24.74 12.86
CA GLU A 673 9.35 26.10 13.24
C GLU A 673 9.27 26.27 14.76
N TYR A 674 9.26 27.52 15.23
CA TYR A 674 9.10 27.82 16.66
C TYR A 674 7.74 27.39 17.17
N LEU A 675 7.73 26.60 18.24
CA LEU A 675 6.51 26.25 18.96
C LEU A 675 5.91 27.51 19.64
N PRO A 676 4.60 27.75 19.54
CA PRO A 676 3.92 28.84 20.26
C PRO A 676 4.16 28.79 21.77
N LYS A 677 4.37 29.94 22.39
CA LYS A 677 4.76 30.04 23.82
C LYS A 677 3.80 29.32 24.78
N GLU A 678 2.52 29.34 24.50
CA GLU A 678 1.49 28.69 25.33
C GLU A 678 1.63 27.16 25.29
N LEU A 679 1.84 26.59 24.11
CA LEU A 679 2.07 25.16 23.93
C LEU A 679 3.42 24.74 24.50
N GLN A 680 4.46 25.57 24.35
CA GLN A 680 5.78 25.29 24.95
C GLN A 680 5.71 25.06 26.46
N LYS A 681 4.96 25.90 27.18
CA LYS A 681 4.80 25.75 28.65
C LYS A 681 4.19 24.39 29.01
N ARG A 682 3.19 23.96 28.23
CA ARG A 682 2.53 22.67 28.44
C ARG A 682 3.49 21.50 28.22
N PHE A 683 4.20 21.47 27.08
CA PHE A 683 5.12 20.38 26.74
C PHE A 683 6.33 20.30 27.69
N VAL A 684 6.87 21.46 28.15
CA VAL A 684 7.95 21.48 29.16
C VAL A 684 7.46 20.94 30.50
N THR A 685 6.20 21.14 30.85
CA THR A 685 5.63 20.61 32.10
C THR A 685 5.37 19.10 32.00
N GLU A 686 4.85 18.64 30.87
CA GLU A 686 4.62 17.22 30.59
C GLU A 686 5.94 16.43 30.61
N SER A 687 6.99 16.91 29.91
CA SER A 687 8.31 16.27 29.90
C SER A 687 8.95 16.13 31.29
N LYS A 688 8.79 17.12 32.17
CA LYS A 688 9.32 17.06 33.55
C LYS A 688 8.57 16.06 34.44
N ASN A 689 7.31 15.77 34.14
CA ASN A 689 6.53 14.78 34.87
C ASN A 689 6.89 13.35 34.49
N ASP A 690 7.17 13.13 33.18
CA ASP A 690 7.62 11.82 32.68
C ASP A 690 8.97 11.38 33.26
N ASP A 691 9.86 12.34 33.61
CA ASP A 691 11.14 12.03 34.28
C ASP A 691 10.99 11.68 35.76
N SER A 692 9.81 11.88 36.34
CA SER A 692 9.55 11.66 37.77
C SER A 692 8.83 10.32 38.09
N GLU A 693 8.38 9.60 37.05
CA GLU A 693 7.84 8.22 37.10
C GLU A 693 8.89 7.21 36.62
#